data_4defd1fe1658d6191eeaf69e95065a8f
#
_entry.id   4defd1fe1658d6191eeaf69e95065a8f
#
_cell.length_a   1.000
_cell.length_b   1.000
_cell.length_c   1.000
_cell.angle_alpha   90.00
_cell.angle_beta   90.00
_cell.angle_gamma   90.00
#
_symmetry.space_group_name_H-M   'P 1'
#
loop_
_entity.id
_entity.type
_entity.pdbx_description
1 polymer ?
#
loop_
_entity_poly.entity_id
_entity_poly.type
_entity_poly.pdbx_seq_one_letter_code
_entity_poly.pdbx_strand_id
1 'polypeptide(L)'
;MKKSVKRKFGHERGIKYRKKTGDITRKKRLYFMMFAVFITMFGLCGRIFWIQFIKGEWLKKMAYEQHSMDRFFNPCRGTIYDSTGEKILAVSGSVESITVNPVNIKKDDREKLAHKLSDLFQLDYDNVLKKISKRSSIETIVNKIDKDKSNELRNWLVENNITTGVNIDVDTKRFYPYNTMASQIIGFCGVDNQGLMGIESKYDDELRGKKGSITKLTDAKGGSLENEGEEYLEAQNGDDLILTIDATIQGIAEKYLKEACIDNKCTDGGNIIIMNPQNGDILAMAGYPDYNLNNPYIPITEEANEWDSLSKEEKTKIQQNMWRNKAISDSYEPGSTFKLITASAALEEGITDTDNTSEFNCGGGITIGGVRIKCWRYYRPHGSESLREALMNSCNPVFISLGQKLGVKTYYSYLEKFGLLSKTGIDLQGEGGSIFLNENKVGPVELATISFGQRFEITPIQMVTAVSTIANGGNYIKPRVVKKIVNNNTGEVKEIQSEIKGRAISEETSKKILSMMESVVSEGTGKNAKVQGYSIGGKTGTSEDGVNTGKYVTSFIGVAPTDNPQIVILITLYNPTGEGGHQGGGVAAPIASQVLGEVLPYLQVKKNNDEGNEIKKVKVPNVIGLKFSDAKKMLSDSNLNIDVPENTDENAIITEQIPISGVEVFEESNIIVK
;
A
#
# COMPACT_ATOMS: atom_id res chain seq x y z
N MET A 1 -106.29 8.13 -83.32
CA MET A 1 -107.53 8.84 -83.04
C MET A 1 -107.23 9.95 -82.03
N LYS A 2 -107.47 11.12 -82.46
CA LYS A 2 -108.00 12.31 -81.85
C LYS A 2 -107.31 12.76 -80.51
N LYS A 3 -106.61 13.86 -80.60
CA LYS A 3 -107.01 15.29 -80.36
C LYS A 3 -106.94 15.59 -78.88
N SER A 4 -106.45 16.70 -78.41
CA SER A 4 -106.10 18.02 -78.82
C SER A 4 -105.59 18.80 -77.59
N VAL A 5 -104.53 19.58 -77.68
CA VAL A 5 -104.49 21.06 -77.69
C VAL A 5 -105.06 21.73 -76.44
N LYS A 6 -104.27 22.46 -75.71
CA LYS A 6 -104.14 23.93 -75.54
C LYS A 6 -103.36 24.27 -74.30
N ARG A 7 -102.21 24.96 -74.41
CA ARG A 7 -101.94 26.38 -74.07
C ARG A 7 -102.47 26.87 -72.71
N LYS A 8 -101.74 27.43 -71.81
CA LYS A 8 -101.03 28.75 -71.83
C LYS A 8 -100.30 29.07 -70.55
N PHE A 9 -99.15 29.70 -70.64
CA PHE A 9 -98.54 30.75 -69.92
C PHE A 9 -98.69 30.88 -68.40
N GLY A 10 -97.52 31.09 -67.69
CA GLY A 10 -97.40 31.74 -66.43
C GLY A 10 -95.95 31.66 -65.92
N HIS A 11 -95.24 32.67 -66.27
CA HIS A 11 -93.89 32.94 -65.75
C HIS A 11 -93.97 33.45 -64.33
N GLU A 12 -93.40 32.76 -63.36
CA GLU A 12 -92.98 33.43 -62.11
C GLU A 12 -91.63 32.86 -61.67
N ARG A 13 -90.66 33.68 -61.74
CA ARG A 13 -89.34 33.46 -61.18
C ARG A 13 -89.43 33.55 -59.68
N GLY A 14 -89.40 32.44 -58.93
CA GLY A 14 -89.22 32.37 -57.54
C GLY A 14 -87.77 32.69 -57.15
N ILE A 15 -87.49 33.84 -56.74
CA ILE A 15 -86.24 34.29 -56.15
C ILE A 15 -86.03 33.45 -54.87
N LYS A 16 -85.14 32.49 -54.86
CA LYS A 16 -84.67 31.85 -53.63
C LYS A 16 -83.90 32.86 -52.76
N TYR A 17 -84.56 33.39 -51.77
CA TYR A 17 -83.90 34.16 -50.69
C TYR A 17 -82.86 33.26 -49.98
N ARG A 18 -81.59 33.49 -50.28
CA ARG A 18 -80.51 33.04 -49.45
C ARG A 18 -80.76 33.68 -48.05
N LYS A 19 -81.11 32.83 -47.06
CA LYS A 19 -81.10 33.23 -45.65
C LYS A 19 -79.71 33.79 -45.32
N LYS A 20 -79.60 35.11 -45.16
CA LYS A 20 -78.43 35.74 -44.52
C LYS A 20 -78.33 35.13 -43.15
N THR A 21 -77.32 34.25 -42.94
CA THR A 21 -76.93 33.86 -41.61
C THR A 21 -76.68 35.17 -40.82
N GLY A 22 -77.48 35.35 -39.79
CA GLY A 22 -77.55 36.63 -39.09
C GLY A 22 -76.15 37.01 -38.55
N ASP A 23 -75.86 38.27 -38.51
CA ASP A 23 -74.66 38.96 -38.02
C ASP A 23 -74.21 38.39 -36.66
N ILE A 24 -75.13 37.94 -35.86
CA ILE A 24 -74.89 37.27 -34.54
C ILE A 24 -74.12 35.96 -34.69
N THR A 25 -74.34 35.13 -35.73
CA THR A 25 -73.65 33.85 -35.91
C THR A 25 -72.22 34.09 -36.43
N ARG A 26 -72.01 35.09 -37.22
CA ARG A 26 -70.64 35.51 -37.64
C ARG A 26 -69.86 36.13 -36.49
N LYS A 27 -70.45 36.96 -35.64
CA LYS A 27 -69.82 37.51 -34.44
C LYS A 27 -69.48 36.37 -33.45
N LYS A 28 -70.35 35.41 -33.21
CA LYS A 28 -70.08 34.22 -32.35
C LYS A 28 -68.91 33.38 -32.86
N ARG A 29 -68.81 33.15 -34.18
CA ARG A 29 -67.66 32.43 -34.77
C ARG A 29 -66.35 33.22 -34.65
N LEU A 30 -66.43 34.56 -34.81
CA LEU A 30 -65.28 35.41 -34.65
C LEU A 30 -64.80 35.42 -33.21
N TYR A 31 -65.70 35.52 -32.24
CA TYR A 31 -65.36 35.43 -30.80
C TYR A 31 -64.81 34.05 -30.44
N PHE A 32 -65.33 32.98 -31.01
CA PHE A 32 -64.81 31.61 -30.82
C PHE A 32 -63.39 31.49 -31.38
N MET A 33 -63.13 31.99 -32.58
CA MET A 33 -61.78 32.01 -33.15
C MET A 33 -60.82 32.89 -32.34
N MET A 34 -61.26 34.07 -31.93
CA MET A 34 -60.45 34.93 -31.02
C MET A 34 -60.18 34.23 -29.70
N PHE A 35 -61.13 33.54 -29.12
CA PHE A 35 -60.98 32.79 -27.86
C PHE A 35 -60.04 31.59 -28.05
N ALA A 36 -60.12 30.86 -29.17
CA ALA A 36 -59.19 29.79 -29.48
C ALA A 36 -57.74 30.30 -29.68
N VAL A 37 -57.56 31.45 -30.36
CA VAL A 37 -56.25 32.10 -30.50
C VAL A 37 -55.74 32.56 -29.16
N PHE A 38 -56.61 33.13 -28.30
CA PHE A 38 -56.22 33.57 -26.97
C PHE A 38 -55.78 32.40 -26.05
N ILE A 39 -56.49 31.25 -26.10
CA ILE A 39 -56.11 30.04 -25.36
C ILE A 39 -54.77 29.50 -25.85
N THR A 40 -54.56 29.45 -27.20
CA THR A 40 -53.26 28.99 -27.73
C THR A 40 -52.14 29.94 -27.37
N MET A 41 -52.36 31.22 -27.43
CA MET A 41 -51.38 32.26 -27.00
C MET A 41 -51.10 32.18 -25.51
N PHE A 42 -52.11 32.00 -24.68
CA PHE A 42 -51.95 31.82 -23.22
C PHE A 42 -51.19 30.51 -22.92
N GLY A 43 -51.46 29.42 -23.62
CA GLY A 43 -50.73 28.17 -23.54
C GLY A 43 -49.25 28.30 -23.93
N LEU A 44 -48.97 29.07 -25.01
CA LEU A 44 -47.59 29.39 -25.42
C LEU A 44 -46.87 30.28 -24.40
N CYS A 45 -47.53 31.30 -23.87
CA CYS A 45 -46.97 32.15 -22.80
C CYS A 45 -46.68 31.32 -21.53
N GLY A 46 -47.62 30.44 -21.13
CA GLY A 46 -47.41 29.52 -20.01
C GLY A 46 -46.25 28.54 -20.22
N ARG A 47 -46.08 28.06 -21.46
CA ARG A 47 -44.95 27.18 -21.82
C ARG A 47 -43.63 27.93 -21.82
N ILE A 48 -43.59 29.16 -22.31
CA ILE A 48 -42.40 30.02 -22.28
C ILE A 48 -42.04 30.36 -20.84
N PHE A 49 -43.03 30.75 -20.03
CA PHE A 49 -42.82 30.97 -18.60
C PHE A 49 -42.25 29.74 -17.90
N TRP A 50 -42.83 28.56 -18.15
CA TRP A 50 -42.36 27.32 -17.56
C TRP A 50 -40.92 26.96 -17.98
N ILE A 51 -40.57 27.16 -19.27
CA ILE A 51 -39.22 26.98 -19.78
C ILE A 51 -38.25 27.98 -19.16
N GLN A 52 -38.67 29.26 -19.03
CA GLN A 52 -37.81 30.34 -18.56
C GLN A 52 -37.59 30.33 -17.06
N PHE A 53 -38.64 30.07 -16.25
CA PHE A 53 -38.56 30.16 -14.80
C PHE A 53 -38.38 28.81 -14.10
N ILE A 54 -38.89 27.72 -14.65
CA ILE A 54 -38.79 26.39 -14.00
C ILE A 54 -37.64 25.57 -14.59
N LYS A 55 -37.44 25.59 -15.90
CA LYS A 55 -36.34 24.92 -16.56
C LYS A 55 -35.15 25.82 -16.90
N GLY A 56 -35.24 27.12 -16.65
CA GLY A 56 -34.26 28.11 -17.11
C GLY A 56 -32.86 27.83 -16.58
N GLU A 57 -32.72 27.52 -15.30
CA GLU A 57 -31.41 27.19 -14.70
C GLU A 57 -30.85 25.88 -15.26
N TRP A 58 -31.69 24.88 -15.40
CA TRP A 58 -31.27 23.59 -16.00
C TRP A 58 -30.85 23.75 -17.46
N LEU A 59 -31.60 24.53 -18.25
CA LEU A 59 -31.26 24.82 -19.65
C LEU A 59 -29.99 25.67 -19.76
N LYS A 60 -29.82 26.66 -18.87
CA LYS A 60 -28.58 27.44 -18.78
C LYS A 60 -27.38 26.53 -18.45
N LYS A 61 -27.55 25.62 -17.50
CA LYS A 61 -26.50 24.66 -17.16
C LYS A 61 -26.17 23.75 -18.34
N MET A 62 -27.15 23.21 -19.02
CA MET A 62 -26.92 22.38 -20.23
C MET A 62 -26.28 23.18 -21.38
N ALA A 63 -26.70 24.42 -21.58
CA ALA A 63 -26.09 25.30 -22.60
C ALA A 63 -24.63 25.61 -22.23
N TYR A 64 -24.37 25.92 -20.96
CA TYR A 64 -23.02 26.13 -20.45
C TYR A 64 -22.16 24.90 -20.65
N GLU A 65 -22.64 23.68 -20.28
CA GLU A 65 -21.94 22.42 -20.49
C GLU A 65 -21.70 22.07 -21.97
N GLN A 66 -22.57 22.56 -22.89
CA GLN A 66 -22.38 22.41 -24.33
C GLN A 66 -21.44 23.45 -24.96
N HIS A 67 -21.33 24.63 -24.35
CA HIS A 67 -20.53 25.74 -24.86
C HIS A 67 -19.26 25.98 -24.05
N SER A 68 -19.06 25.30 -22.91
CA SER A 68 -17.82 25.36 -22.16
C SER A 68 -16.86 24.24 -22.61
N MET A 69 -15.64 24.62 -22.89
CA MET A 69 -14.54 23.71 -23.10
C MET A 69 -13.67 23.75 -21.83
N ASP A 70 -13.93 22.80 -20.94
CA ASP A 70 -13.13 22.67 -19.73
C ASP A 70 -11.83 21.92 -20.05
N ARG A 71 -10.71 22.57 -19.82
CA ARG A 71 -9.40 21.99 -19.91
C ARG A 71 -8.88 21.80 -18.50
N PHE A 72 -8.78 20.53 -18.07
CA PHE A 72 -8.26 20.18 -16.75
C PHE A 72 -6.77 19.97 -16.80
N PHE A 73 -6.08 20.39 -15.75
CA PHE A 73 -4.67 20.05 -15.53
C PHE A 73 -4.49 19.41 -14.17
N ASN A 74 -3.64 18.38 -14.17
CA ASN A 74 -3.42 17.56 -12.99
C ASN A 74 -2.50 18.30 -12.01
N PRO A 75 -2.82 18.26 -10.70
CA PRO A 75 -1.91 18.71 -9.66
C PRO A 75 -0.70 17.79 -9.56
N CYS A 76 0.37 18.26 -8.96
CA CYS A 76 1.43 17.39 -8.49
C CYS A 76 0.93 16.58 -7.31
N ARG A 77 1.06 15.26 -7.40
CA ARG A 77 0.78 14.37 -6.28
C ARG A 77 1.84 14.58 -5.19
N GLY A 78 1.43 14.65 -3.93
CA GLY A 78 2.32 14.88 -2.78
C GLY A 78 3.48 13.89 -2.72
N THR A 79 4.59 14.32 -2.18
CA THR A 79 5.81 13.52 -2.03
C THR A 79 5.70 12.61 -0.82
N ILE A 80 6.25 11.41 -0.91
CA ILE A 80 6.36 10.48 0.23
C ILE A 80 7.82 10.44 0.65
N TYR A 81 8.06 10.80 1.91
CA TYR A 81 9.38 10.80 2.53
C TYR A 81 9.53 9.66 3.54
N ASP A 82 10.75 9.26 3.81
CA ASP A 82 11.09 8.38 4.92
C ASP A 82 10.93 9.07 6.29
N SER A 83 11.25 8.38 7.36
CA SER A 83 11.10 8.85 8.75
C SER A 83 11.94 10.09 9.08
N THR A 84 13.02 10.33 8.33
CA THR A 84 13.90 11.51 8.47
C THR A 84 13.31 12.75 7.82
N GLY A 85 12.44 12.58 6.81
CA GLY A 85 11.92 13.67 5.97
C GLY A 85 12.92 14.15 4.91
N GLU A 86 14.05 13.47 4.74
CA GLU A 86 15.11 13.84 3.80
C GLU A 86 15.13 12.93 2.56
N LYS A 87 14.85 11.63 2.74
CA LYS A 87 14.87 10.67 1.64
C LYS A 87 13.51 10.56 0.98
N ILE A 88 13.48 10.79 -0.33
CA ILE A 88 12.27 10.73 -1.13
C ILE A 88 12.00 9.29 -1.56
N LEU A 89 10.89 8.72 -1.12
CA LEU A 89 10.46 7.36 -1.48
C LEU A 89 9.55 7.35 -2.70
N ALA A 90 8.74 8.42 -2.89
CA ALA A 90 7.92 8.60 -4.08
C ALA A 90 7.73 10.09 -4.38
N VAL A 91 7.84 10.48 -5.66
CA VAL A 91 7.72 11.88 -6.11
C VAL A 91 7.00 11.96 -7.46
N SER A 92 6.34 13.10 -7.72
CA SER A 92 5.75 13.39 -9.02
C SER A 92 6.74 14.16 -9.89
N GLY A 93 7.12 13.58 -11.02
CA GLY A 93 7.92 14.24 -12.05
C GLY A 93 7.04 14.88 -13.12
N SER A 94 7.48 16.02 -13.67
CA SER A 94 6.82 16.67 -14.79
C SER A 94 7.12 15.91 -16.09
N VAL A 95 6.08 15.46 -16.74
CA VAL A 95 6.09 14.79 -18.05
C VAL A 95 5.10 15.49 -18.98
N GLU A 96 4.93 15.00 -20.20
CA GLU A 96 3.99 15.59 -21.15
C GLU A 96 3.11 14.52 -21.78
N SER A 97 1.87 14.90 -22.13
CA SER A 97 0.91 14.04 -22.81
C SER A 97 0.53 14.67 -24.15
N ILE A 98 0.44 13.84 -25.19
CA ILE A 98 0.10 14.30 -26.53
C ILE A 98 -1.37 13.99 -26.81
N THR A 99 -2.12 15.06 -27.06
CA THR A 99 -3.51 14.96 -27.52
C THR A 99 -3.64 15.64 -28.88
N VAL A 100 -4.60 15.20 -29.66
CA VAL A 100 -4.91 15.81 -30.95
C VAL A 100 -6.36 16.25 -31.00
N ASN A 101 -6.60 17.36 -31.70
CA ASN A 101 -7.93 17.78 -32.11
C ASN A 101 -8.11 17.46 -33.61
N PRO A 102 -8.72 16.30 -33.94
CA PRO A 102 -8.82 15.83 -35.32
C PRO A 102 -9.55 16.76 -36.27
N VAL A 103 -10.47 17.59 -35.74
CA VAL A 103 -11.23 18.58 -36.54
C VAL A 103 -10.34 19.71 -37.04
N ASN A 104 -9.32 20.07 -36.26
CA ASN A 104 -8.40 21.17 -36.55
C ASN A 104 -7.17 20.74 -37.35
N ILE A 105 -7.00 19.42 -37.62
CA ILE A 105 -5.89 18.91 -38.44
C ILE A 105 -6.31 18.92 -39.90
N LYS A 106 -5.52 19.62 -40.75
CA LYS A 106 -5.72 19.63 -42.20
C LYS A 106 -5.61 18.22 -42.77
N LYS A 107 -6.45 17.91 -43.79
CA LYS A 107 -6.48 16.56 -44.38
C LYS A 107 -5.11 16.12 -44.92
N ASP A 108 -4.38 17.05 -45.52
CA ASP A 108 -3.07 16.79 -46.16
C ASP A 108 -1.95 16.54 -45.12
N ASP A 109 -2.14 16.96 -43.87
CA ASP A 109 -1.16 16.79 -42.80
C ASP A 109 -1.38 15.48 -42.00
N ARG A 110 -2.54 14.82 -42.16
CA ARG A 110 -2.94 13.67 -41.31
C ARG A 110 -2.02 12.48 -41.44
N GLU A 111 -1.70 12.08 -42.69
CA GLU A 111 -0.80 10.95 -42.91
C GLU A 111 0.62 11.22 -42.45
N LYS A 112 1.15 12.42 -42.74
CA LYS A 112 2.49 12.83 -42.28
C LYS A 112 2.59 12.83 -40.74
N LEU A 113 1.55 13.38 -40.09
CA LEU A 113 1.50 13.45 -38.64
C LEU A 113 1.35 12.03 -38.03
N ALA A 114 0.54 11.16 -38.66
CA ALA A 114 0.37 9.79 -38.20
C ALA A 114 1.67 8.99 -38.27
N HIS A 115 2.43 9.13 -39.37
CA HIS A 115 3.77 8.52 -39.50
C HIS A 115 4.73 9.02 -38.41
N LYS A 116 4.84 10.36 -38.24
CA LYS A 116 5.76 10.91 -37.22
C LYS A 116 5.40 10.46 -35.82
N LEU A 117 4.11 10.45 -35.45
CA LEU A 117 3.66 10.03 -34.14
C LEU A 117 3.87 8.52 -33.90
N SER A 118 3.61 7.72 -34.96
CA SER A 118 3.84 6.26 -34.91
C SER A 118 5.31 5.95 -34.70
N ASP A 119 6.20 6.56 -35.49
CA ASP A 119 7.64 6.32 -35.44
C ASP A 119 8.26 6.82 -34.11
N LEU A 120 7.92 8.04 -33.69
CA LEU A 120 8.49 8.65 -32.49
C LEU A 120 8.08 7.93 -31.21
N PHE A 121 6.84 7.47 -31.13
CA PHE A 121 6.29 6.85 -29.92
C PHE A 121 6.11 5.32 -30.04
N GLN A 122 6.55 4.70 -31.15
CA GLN A 122 6.45 3.26 -31.42
C GLN A 122 4.99 2.74 -31.32
N LEU A 123 4.07 3.51 -31.92
CA LEU A 123 2.65 3.20 -31.92
C LEU A 123 2.24 2.57 -33.25
N ASP A 124 1.17 1.80 -33.22
CA ASP A 124 0.55 1.25 -34.44
C ASP A 124 0.00 2.38 -35.32
N TYR A 125 0.48 2.45 -36.56
CA TYR A 125 0.16 3.52 -37.52
C TYR A 125 -1.34 3.61 -37.80
N ASP A 126 -2.01 2.48 -38.06
CA ASP A 126 -3.42 2.45 -38.43
C ASP A 126 -4.30 2.95 -37.27
N ASN A 127 -3.93 2.63 -36.04
CA ASN A 127 -4.60 3.11 -34.83
C ASN A 127 -4.42 4.63 -34.66
N VAL A 128 -3.19 5.14 -34.85
CA VAL A 128 -2.91 6.58 -34.78
C VAL A 128 -3.68 7.32 -35.88
N LEU A 129 -3.64 6.86 -37.13
CA LEU A 129 -4.36 7.45 -38.24
C LEU A 129 -5.88 7.45 -38.02
N LYS A 130 -6.42 6.36 -37.48
CA LYS A 130 -7.84 6.26 -37.09
C LYS A 130 -8.22 7.32 -36.05
N LYS A 131 -7.40 7.53 -35.01
CA LYS A 131 -7.61 8.57 -34.00
C LYS A 131 -7.58 9.97 -34.61
N ILE A 132 -6.59 10.28 -35.45
CA ILE A 132 -6.42 11.60 -36.11
C ILE A 132 -7.56 11.88 -37.11
N SER A 133 -8.21 10.84 -37.62
CA SER A 133 -9.28 10.95 -38.63
C SER A 133 -10.69 11.01 -38.04
N LYS A 134 -10.86 10.87 -36.74
CA LYS A 134 -12.16 10.94 -36.07
C LYS A 134 -12.80 12.33 -36.18
N ARG A 135 -14.11 12.40 -35.93
CA ARG A 135 -14.84 13.65 -35.73
C ARG A 135 -14.99 13.93 -34.23
N SER A 136 -13.87 14.16 -33.55
CA SER A 136 -13.86 14.50 -32.12
C SER A 136 -12.99 15.74 -31.90
N SER A 137 -13.26 16.45 -30.84
CA SER A 137 -12.50 17.65 -30.45
C SER A 137 -11.21 17.32 -29.73
N ILE A 138 -11.07 16.11 -29.16
CA ILE A 138 -9.88 15.66 -28.46
C ILE A 138 -9.72 14.13 -28.54
N GLU A 139 -8.54 13.67 -28.90
CA GLU A 139 -8.13 12.27 -28.85
C GLU A 139 -6.74 12.16 -28.26
N THR A 140 -6.56 11.30 -27.28
CA THR A 140 -5.25 11.05 -26.67
C THR A 140 -4.44 10.12 -27.56
N ILE A 141 -3.23 10.54 -27.94
CA ILE A 141 -2.27 9.72 -28.71
C ILE A 141 -1.39 8.94 -27.76
N VAL A 142 -0.68 9.63 -26.87
CA VAL A 142 0.22 9.03 -25.89
C VAL A 142 0.25 9.87 -24.62
N ASN A 143 0.33 9.20 -23.47
CA ASN A 143 0.39 9.84 -22.17
C ASN A 143 1.77 9.72 -21.57
N LYS A 144 2.14 10.69 -20.73
CA LYS A 144 3.28 10.65 -19.79
C LYS A 144 4.61 10.33 -20.45
N ILE A 145 4.93 11.05 -21.52
CA ILE A 145 6.18 10.98 -22.24
C ILE A 145 7.22 11.93 -21.64
N ASP A 146 8.49 11.59 -21.83
CA ASP A 146 9.61 12.42 -21.42
C ASP A 146 9.72 13.67 -22.31
N LYS A 147 10.21 14.78 -21.72
CA LYS A 147 10.32 16.08 -22.39
C LYS A 147 11.18 16.05 -23.66
N ASP A 148 12.15 15.16 -23.76
CA ASP A 148 13.02 15.07 -24.92
C ASP A 148 12.23 14.67 -26.17
N LYS A 149 11.36 13.65 -26.06
CA LYS A 149 10.51 13.19 -27.16
C LYS A 149 9.47 14.25 -27.56
N SER A 150 8.90 14.95 -26.59
CA SER A 150 7.94 16.01 -26.88
C SER A 150 8.59 17.24 -27.51
N ASN A 151 9.83 17.57 -27.13
CA ASN A 151 10.61 18.63 -27.79
C ASN A 151 10.95 18.27 -29.24
N GLU A 152 11.29 17.00 -29.50
CA GLU A 152 11.47 16.53 -30.89
C GLU A 152 10.18 16.69 -31.70
N LEU A 153 9.02 16.34 -31.12
CA LEU A 153 7.75 16.57 -31.77
C LEU A 153 7.47 18.06 -32.01
N ARG A 154 7.74 18.95 -31.03
CA ARG A 154 7.57 20.39 -31.19
C ARG A 154 8.40 20.94 -32.37
N ASN A 155 9.67 20.58 -32.43
CA ASN A 155 10.56 21.00 -33.52
C ASN A 155 10.05 20.51 -34.88
N TRP A 156 9.64 19.25 -34.96
CA TRP A 156 9.09 18.69 -36.20
C TRP A 156 7.78 19.38 -36.63
N LEU A 157 6.87 19.72 -35.67
CA LEU A 157 5.63 20.46 -35.96
C LEU A 157 5.93 21.85 -36.54
N VAL A 158 6.91 22.55 -35.99
CA VAL A 158 7.37 23.86 -36.48
C VAL A 158 7.94 23.74 -37.90
N GLU A 159 8.85 22.79 -38.16
CA GLU A 159 9.46 22.54 -39.48
C GLU A 159 8.42 22.21 -40.56
N ASN A 160 7.33 21.52 -40.19
CA ASN A 160 6.27 21.13 -41.13
C ASN A 160 5.09 22.13 -41.18
N ASN A 161 5.19 23.29 -40.52
CA ASN A 161 4.16 24.31 -40.45
C ASN A 161 2.79 23.79 -39.94
N ILE A 162 2.79 22.80 -39.05
CA ILE A 162 1.58 22.28 -38.39
C ILE A 162 1.37 23.06 -37.11
N THR A 163 0.56 24.11 -37.16
CA THR A 163 0.35 25.04 -36.05
C THR A 163 -0.92 24.74 -35.23
N THR A 164 -1.79 23.86 -35.70
CA THR A 164 -3.08 23.56 -35.06
C THR A 164 -3.37 22.07 -35.05
N GLY A 165 -4.16 21.64 -34.09
CA GLY A 165 -4.67 20.28 -34.01
C GLY A 165 -3.79 19.29 -33.24
N VAL A 166 -2.60 19.69 -32.78
CA VAL A 166 -1.74 18.90 -31.87
C VAL A 166 -1.52 19.69 -30.60
N ASN A 167 -1.83 19.10 -29.45
CA ASN A 167 -1.57 19.69 -28.15
C ASN A 167 -0.54 18.85 -27.41
N ILE A 168 0.40 19.53 -26.76
CA ILE A 168 1.41 18.94 -25.89
C ILE A 168 1.15 19.53 -24.51
N ASP A 169 0.50 18.73 -23.69
CA ASP A 169 0.01 19.15 -22.38
C ASP A 169 0.93 18.68 -21.27
N VAL A 170 1.22 19.56 -20.30
CA VAL A 170 1.97 19.19 -19.10
C VAL A 170 1.16 18.18 -18.31
N ASP A 171 1.79 17.11 -17.90
CA ASP A 171 1.23 16.05 -17.09
C ASP A 171 2.22 15.66 -15.99
N THR A 172 1.81 14.79 -15.09
CA THR A 172 2.64 14.30 -13.99
C THR A 172 2.73 12.79 -14.02
N LYS A 173 3.93 12.27 -13.74
CA LYS A 173 4.19 10.83 -13.61
C LYS A 173 4.79 10.56 -12.24
N ARG A 174 4.31 9.50 -11.59
CA ARG A 174 4.85 9.05 -10.32
C ARG A 174 6.16 8.32 -10.53
N PHE A 175 7.19 8.68 -9.75
CA PHE A 175 8.50 8.06 -9.73
C PHE A 175 8.83 7.57 -8.33
N TYR A 176 9.45 6.41 -8.28
CA TYR A 176 9.92 5.75 -7.07
C TYR A 176 11.43 5.57 -7.18
N PRO A 177 12.23 6.48 -6.57
CA PRO A 177 13.69 6.52 -6.80
C PRO A 177 14.42 5.22 -6.41
N TYR A 178 13.89 4.50 -5.43
CA TYR A 178 14.49 3.26 -4.93
C TYR A 178 13.86 1.98 -5.53
N ASN A 179 13.12 2.09 -6.64
CA ASN A 179 12.54 0.98 -7.40
C ASN A 179 11.72 -0.02 -6.59
N THR A 180 12.37 -0.89 -5.80
CA THR A 180 11.72 -2.00 -5.08
C THR A 180 11.51 -1.74 -3.60
N MET A 181 12.20 -0.72 -3.03
CA MET A 181 12.19 -0.46 -1.59
C MET A 181 10.78 -0.20 -1.07
N ALA A 182 10.42 -0.91 -0.02
CA ALA A 182 9.12 -0.83 0.67
C ALA A 182 7.92 -0.99 -0.28
N SER A 183 8.06 -1.83 -1.34
CA SER A 183 7.10 -1.91 -2.43
C SER A 183 5.68 -2.23 -1.95
N GLN A 184 5.51 -3.18 -1.03
CA GLN A 184 4.20 -3.55 -0.48
C GLN A 184 3.63 -2.49 0.49
N ILE A 185 4.47 -1.57 1.02
CA ILE A 185 4.05 -0.48 1.89
C ILE A 185 3.65 0.74 1.08
N ILE A 186 4.55 1.22 0.22
CA ILE A 186 4.34 2.41 -0.61
C ILE A 186 3.19 2.15 -1.57
N GLY A 187 3.22 1.02 -2.28
CA GLY A 187 2.29 0.74 -3.34
C GLY A 187 2.57 1.58 -4.59
N PHE A 188 1.63 1.64 -5.50
CA PHE A 188 1.80 2.34 -6.78
C PHE A 188 0.53 3.02 -7.25
N CYS A 189 0.71 3.95 -8.20
CA CYS A 189 -0.37 4.68 -8.85
C CYS A 189 -0.71 4.12 -10.23
N GLY A 190 -1.97 4.28 -10.62
CA GLY A 190 -2.44 4.03 -11.98
C GLY A 190 -2.02 5.12 -12.97
N VAL A 191 -2.41 4.94 -14.22
CA VAL A 191 -2.08 5.86 -15.33
C VAL A 191 -2.62 7.27 -15.09
N ASP A 192 -3.74 7.40 -14.41
CA ASP A 192 -4.43 8.64 -14.07
C ASP A 192 -4.02 9.22 -12.71
N ASN A 193 -2.89 8.79 -12.16
CA ASN A 193 -2.33 9.20 -10.87
C ASN A 193 -3.19 8.84 -9.65
N GLN A 194 -4.18 7.95 -9.79
CA GLN A 194 -4.91 7.39 -8.66
C GLN A 194 -4.05 6.34 -7.95
N GLY A 195 -3.99 6.37 -6.64
CA GLY A 195 -3.34 5.34 -5.84
C GLY A 195 -4.11 4.00 -5.92
N LEU A 196 -3.40 2.92 -6.25
CA LEU A 196 -4.01 1.59 -6.42
C LEU A 196 -3.70 0.66 -5.25
N MET A 197 -2.52 0.75 -4.66
CA MET A 197 -2.05 -0.12 -3.59
C MET A 197 -1.31 0.67 -2.51
N GLY A 198 -1.13 0.07 -1.33
CA GLY A 198 -0.31 0.59 -0.24
C GLY A 198 -0.73 1.97 0.28
N ILE A 199 0.26 2.75 0.71
CA ILE A 199 0.11 4.14 1.17
C ILE A 199 -0.44 5.04 0.05
N GLU A 200 -0.01 4.83 -1.19
CA GLU A 200 -0.53 5.57 -2.35
C GLU A 200 -2.06 5.48 -2.44
N SER A 201 -2.63 4.32 -2.15
CA SER A 201 -4.09 4.14 -2.15
C SER A 201 -4.74 4.53 -0.83
N LYS A 202 -4.11 4.24 0.31
CA LYS A 202 -4.67 4.53 1.63
C LYS A 202 -4.82 6.02 1.90
N TYR A 203 -3.86 6.82 1.42
CA TYR A 203 -3.80 8.27 1.57
C TYR A 203 -4.00 8.98 0.22
N ASP A 204 -4.79 8.37 -0.69
CA ASP A 204 -5.02 8.94 -2.02
C ASP A 204 -5.66 10.31 -1.96
N ASP A 205 -6.57 10.56 -1.03
CA ASP A 205 -7.27 11.84 -0.87
C ASP A 205 -6.33 12.97 -0.48
N GLU A 206 -5.34 12.70 0.39
CA GLU A 206 -4.31 13.64 0.79
C GLU A 206 -3.27 13.84 -0.34
N LEU A 207 -2.80 12.73 -0.92
CA LEU A 207 -1.72 12.76 -1.90
C LEU A 207 -2.12 13.34 -3.26
N ARG A 208 -3.35 13.08 -3.76
CA ARG A 208 -3.72 13.36 -5.16
C ARG A 208 -3.92 14.85 -5.46
N GLY A 209 -4.17 15.69 -4.45
CA GLY A 209 -4.50 17.10 -4.63
C GLY A 209 -5.85 17.36 -5.34
N LYS A 210 -6.06 18.60 -5.81
CA LYS A 210 -7.26 18.99 -6.54
C LYS A 210 -6.92 19.52 -7.92
N LYS A 211 -7.61 19.00 -8.94
CA LYS A 211 -7.40 19.43 -10.33
C LYS A 211 -7.71 20.90 -10.51
N GLY A 212 -6.89 21.58 -11.29
CA GLY A 212 -7.19 22.89 -11.83
C GLY A 212 -8.00 22.79 -13.13
N SER A 213 -8.67 23.86 -13.49
CA SER A 213 -9.41 23.92 -14.75
C SER A 213 -9.32 25.31 -15.37
N ILE A 214 -9.31 25.34 -16.71
CA ILE A 214 -9.53 26.54 -17.51
C ILE A 214 -10.84 26.31 -18.24
N THR A 215 -11.85 27.08 -17.91
CA THR A 215 -13.13 27.05 -18.59
C THR A 215 -13.18 28.19 -19.61
N LYS A 216 -13.25 27.84 -20.91
CA LYS A 216 -13.46 28.79 -22.01
C LYS A 216 -14.84 28.59 -22.58
N LEU A 217 -15.56 29.69 -22.81
CA LEU A 217 -16.80 29.64 -23.57
C LEU A 217 -16.49 29.56 -25.07
N THR A 218 -17.04 28.53 -25.72
CA THR A 218 -16.87 28.26 -27.14
C THR A 218 -18.20 28.39 -27.88
N ASP A 219 -18.15 28.72 -29.18
CA ASP A 219 -19.31 28.63 -30.06
C ASP A 219 -19.68 27.14 -30.35
N ALA A 220 -20.85 26.94 -30.99
CA ALA A 220 -21.32 25.60 -31.35
C ALA A 220 -20.38 24.81 -32.34
N LYS A 221 -19.31 25.44 -32.82
CA LYS A 221 -18.29 24.85 -33.70
C LYS A 221 -16.94 24.69 -33.01
N GLY A 222 -16.84 25.02 -31.70
CA GLY A 222 -15.60 24.93 -30.92
C GLY A 222 -14.66 26.12 -31.09
N GLY A 223 -15.13 27.24 -31.70
CA GLY A 223 -14.36 28.49 -31.79
C GLY A 223 -14.46 29.28 -30.49
N SER A 224 -13.36 29.88 -30.03
CA SER A 224 -13.32 30.74 -28.83
C SER A 224 -14.16 31.99 -29.02
N LEU A 225 -15.03 32.31 -28.07
CA LEU A 225 -15.77 33.59 -28.03
C LEU A 225 -14.83 34.66 -27.43
N GLU A 226 -14.34 35.56 -28.26
CA GLU A 226 -13.27 36.55 -27.96
C GLU A 226 -13.60 37.57 -26.85
N ASN A 227 -14.82 37.61 -26.29
CA ASN A 227 -15.28 38.66 -25.37
C ASN A 227 -15.81 38.17 -24.01
N GLU A 228 -15.75 36.87 -23.70
CA GLU A 228 -16.17 36.36 -22.38
C GLU A 228 -14.97 35.76 -21.66
N GLY A 229 -14.73 36.18 -20.42
CA GLY A 229 -13.54 35.89 -19.65
C GLY A 229 -13.29 34.39 -19.48
N GLU A 230 -12.02 33.99 -19.47
CA GLU A 230 -11.59 32.67 -19.06
C GLU A 230 -11.70 32.57 -17.53
N GLU A 231 -12.39 31.55 -17.03
CA GLU A 231 -12.38 31.23 -15.61
C GLU A 231 -11.21 30.25 -15.34
N TYR A 232 -10.26 30.71 -14.54
CA TYR A 232 -9.08 29.94 -14.17
C TYR A 232 -9.19 29.49 -12.72
N LEU A 233 -9.26 28.17 -12.50
CA LEU A 233 -9.14 27.54 -11.19
C LEU A 233 -7.76 26.91 -11.06
N GLU A 234 -6.95 27.40 -10.14
CA GLU A 234 -5.60 26.89 -9.91
C GLU A 234 -5.63 25.45 -9.32
N ALA A 235 -4.72 24.59 -9.79
CA ALA A 235 -4.56 23.28 -9.22
C ALA A 235 -3.95 23.38 -7.82
N GLN A 236 -4.48 22.62 -6.88
CA GLN A 236 -3.91 22.49 -5.54
C GLN A 236 -3.12 21.20 -5.46
N ASN A 237 -1.82 21.31 -5.21
CA ASN A 237 -0.96 20.12 -5.05
C ASN A 237 -1.39 19.28 -3.84
N GLY A 238 -1.14 17.99 -3.93
CA GLY A 238 -1.38 17.06 -2.83
C GLY A 238 -0.44 17.30 -1.65
N ASP A 239 -0.86 16.82 -0.50
CA ASP A 239 -0.10 16.92 0.75
C ASP A 239 1.04 15.88 0.76
N ASP A 240 2.18 16.24 1.33
CA ASP A 240 3.32 15.35 1.50
C ASP A 240 3.13 14.46 2.73
N LEU A 241 3.65 13.24 2.65
CA LEU A 241 3.65 12.28 3.75
C LEU A 241 5.07 12.04 4.25
N ILE A 242 5.27 12.10 5.56
CA ILE A 242 6.47 11.61 6.22
C ILE A 242 6.10 10.30 6.92
N LEU A 243 6.74 9.21 6.49
CA LEU A 243 6.48 7.88 7.04
C LEU A 243 7.23 7.67 8.36
N THR A 244 6.94 6.57 9.04
CA THR A 244 7.75 6.04 10.13
C THR A 244 8.88 5.13 9.63
N ILE A 245 8.77 4.67 8.37
CA ILE A 245 9.76 3.81 7.72
C ILE A 245 11.07 4.55 7.58
N ASP A 246 12.13 4.00 8.13
CA ASP A 246 13.50 4.44 7.91
C ASP A 246 14.08 3.72 6.69
N ALA A 247 14.47 4.46 5.66
CA ALA A 247 14.93 3.86 4.40
C ALA A 247 16.20 3.01 4.57
N THR A 248 17.04 3.32 5.55
CA THR A 248 18.25 2.52 5.83
C THR A 248 17.88 1.21 6.51
N ILE A 249 17.04 1.25 7.55
CA ILE A 249 16.57 0.04 8.25
C ILE A 249 15.76 -0.84 7.31
N GLN A 250 14.93 -0.24 6.45
CA GLN A 250 14.16 -0.96 5.43
C GLN A 250 15.08 -1.68 4.44
N GLY A 251 16.10 -0.99 3.93
CA GLY A 251 17.07 -1.59 3.00
C GLY A 251 17.85 -2.76 3.62
N ILE A 252 18.25 -2.63 4.90
CA ILE A 252 18.89 -3.72 5.66
C ILE A 252 17.93 -4.92 5.77
N ALA A 253 16.67 -4.67 6.16
CA ALA A 253 15.68 -5.73 6.31
C ALA A 253 15.39 -6.45 4.99
N GLU A 254 15.24 -5.72 3.88
CA GLU A 254 15.01 -6.28 2.54
C GLU A 254 16.17 -7.13 2.05
N LYS A 255 17.40 -6.64 2.23
CA LYS A 255 18.62 -7.36 1.88
C LYS A 255 18.64 -8.73 2.55
N TYR A 256 18.62 -8.75 3.87
CA TYR A 256 18.74 -10.01 4.62
C TYR A 256 17.52 -10.93 4.45
N LEU A 257 16.31 -10.38 4.23
CA LEU A 257 15.14 -11.18 3.91
C LEU A 257 15.29 -11.91 2.56
N LYS A 258 15.74 -11.17 1.55
CA LYS A 258 15.95 -11.72 0.20
C LYS A 258 16.99 -12.83 0.22
N GLU A 259 18.15 -12.58 0.82
CA GLU A 259 19.21 -13.60 1.00
C GLU A 259 18.67 -14.82 1.73
N ALA A 260 18.00 -14.61 2.87
CA ALA A 260 17.40 -15.68 3.64
C ALA A 260 16.39 -16.52 2.86
N CYS A 261 15.53 -15.89 2.07
CA CYS A 261 14.54 -16.60 1.27
C CYS A 261 15.18 -17.41 0.14
N ILE A 262 16.25 -16.91 -0.46
CA ILE A 262 17.00 -17.61 -1.52
C ILE A 262 17.77 -18.80 -0.91
N ASP A 263 18.56 -18.58 0.13
CA ASP A 263 19.42 -19.59 0.76
C ASP A 263 18.61 -20.75 1.35
N ASN A 264 17.48 -20.43 1.98
CA ASN A 264 16.60 -21.42 2.58
C ASN A 264 15.50 -21.92 1.61
N LYS A 265 15.53 -21.51 0.34
CA LYS A 265 14.57 -21.91 -0.71
C LYS A 265 13.11 -21.79 -0.22
N CYS A 266 12.77 -20.60 0.28
CA CYS A 266 11.43 -20.31 0.80
C CYS A 266 10.45 -20.20 -0.36
N THR A 267 9.66 -21.26 -0.62
CA THR A 267 8.76 -21.30 -1.79
C THR A 267 7.62 -20.30 -1.72
N ASP A 268 7.25 -19.90 -0.51
CA ASP A 268 6.15 -18.96 -0.29
C ASP A 268 6.65 -17.60 0.25
N GLY A 269 7.99 -17.36 0.18
CA GLY A 269 8.64 -16.11 0.55
C GLY A 269 8.80 -15.88 2.06
N GLY A 270 8.76 -14.63 2.49
CA GLY A 270 8.94 -14.25 3.88
C GLY A 270 8.62 -12.79 4.17
N ASN A 271 8.72 -12.40 5.44
CA ASN A 271 8.65 -11.01 5.86
C ASN A 271 9.54 -10.72 7.07
N ILE A 272 9.98 -9.47 7.20
CA ILE A 272 10.64 -8.91 8.39
C ILE A 272 9.89 -7.65 8.78
N ILE A 273 9.47 -7.54 10.05
CA ILE A 273 8.88 -6.34 10.63
C ILE A 273 9.77 -5.84 11.75
N ILE A 274 10.12 -4.56 11.74
CA ILE A 274 10.86 -3.88 12.80
C ILE A 274 10.01 -2.73 13.32
N MET A 275 9.65 -2.77 14.60
CA MET A 275 8.75 -1.83 15.25
C MET A 275 9.43 -1.19 16.47
N ASN A 276 9.27 0.11 16.64
CA ASN A 276 9.62 0.79 17.89
C ASN A 276 8.50 0.56 18.91
N PRO A 277 8.76 -0.17 20.00
CA PRO A 277 7.74 -0.51 20.98
C PRO A 277 7.23 0.70 21.77
N GLN A 278 8.01 1.79 21.86
CA GLN A 278 7.67 2.94 22.69
C GLN A 278 6.58 3.84 22.09
N ASN A 279 6.45 3.83 20.77
CA ASN A 279 5.54 4.74 20.06
C ASN A 279 4.69 4.08 18.96
N GLY A 280 4.91 2.80 18.66
CA GLY A 280 4.17 2.08 17.62
C GLY A 280 4.65 2.32 16.19
N ASP A 281 5.75 3.05 15.99
CA ASP A 281 6.31 3.31 14.67
C ASP A 281 6.85 2.04 14.03
N ILE A 282 6.39 1.72 12.82
CA ILE A 282 7.00 0.70 11.99
C ILE A 282 8.22 1.30 11.32
N LEU A 283 9.41 0.87 11.74
CA LEU A 283 10.69 1.35 11.21
C LEU A 283 11.03 0.65 9.88
N ALA A 284 10.65 -0.61 9.75
CA ALA A 284 10.75 -1.38 8.53
C ALA A 284 9.68 -2.48 8.46
N MET A 285 9.22 -2.77 7.25
CA MET A 285 8.33 -3.88 6.95
C MET A 285 8.70 -4.41 5.55
N ALA A 286 9.61 -5.35 5.51
CA ALA A 286 10.08 -5.99 4.29
C ALA A 286 9.24 -7.23 3.96
N GLY A 287 8.93 -7.41 2.70
CA GLY A 287 8.27 -8.60 2.14
C GLY A 287 9.04 -9.15 0.95
N TYR A 288 9.08 -10.47 0.80
CA TYR A 288 9.68 -11.14 -0.35
C TYR A 288 8.70 -12.19 -0.91
N PRO A 289 8.53 -12.28 -2.26
CA PRO A 289 9.15 -11.45 -3.29
C PRO A 289 8.63 -10.01 -3.27
N ASP A 290 9.52 -9.07 -3.62
CA ASP A 290 9.25 -7.67 -3.86
C ASP A 290 8.94 -7.42 -5.36
N TYR A 291 8.65 -6.16 -5.74
CA TYR A 291 8.40 -5.77 -7.12
C TYR A 291 8.84 -4.33 -7.39
N ASN A 292 9.10 -4.01 -8.67
CA ASN A 292 9.48 -2.66 -9.08
C ASN A 292 8.27 -1.73 -9.13
N LEU A 293 8.25 -0.72 -8.26
CA LEU A 293 7.18 0.29 -8.17
C LEU A 293 7.00 1.12 -9.45
N ASN A 294 8.08 1.30 -10.23
CA ASN A 294 8.01 1.99 -11.53
C ASN A 294 7.47 1.09 -12.65
N ASN A 295 7.46 -0.23 -12.45
CA ASN A 295 6.89 -1.23 -13.37
C ASN A 295 6.16 -2.34 -12.59
N PRO A 296 5.05 -2.03 -11.90
CA PRO A 296 4.47 -2.91 -10.90
C PRO A 296 3.72 -4.13 -11.48
N TYR A 297 3.59 -4.21 -12.80
CA TYR A 297 2.80 -5.26 -13.46
C TYR A 297 3.65 -6.45 -13.94
N ILE A 298 4.97 -6.33 -13.89
CA ILE A 298 5.92 -7.38 -14.32
C ILE A 298 6.74 -7.79 -13.10
N PRO A 299 6.83 -9.09 -12.77
CA PRO A 299 7.68 -9.57 -11.68
C PRO A 299 9.16 -9.32 -12.00
N ILE A 300 9.99 -9.24 -10.95
CA ILE A 300 11.45 -9.15 -11.07
C ILE A 300 12.14 -10.47 -10.75
N THR A 301 11.37 -11.50 -10.49
CA THR A 301 11.77 -12.88 -10.20
C THR A 301 11.91 -13.70 -11.50
N GLU A 302 12.23 -14.99 -11.38
CA GLU A 302 12.43 -15.87 -12.55
C GLU A 302 11.22 -15.95 -13.48
N GLU A 303 10.00 -15.75 -12.95
CA GLU A 303 8.77 -15.68 -13.74
C GLU A 303 8.77 -14.55 -14.79
N ALA A 304 9.65 -13.55 -14.65
CA ALA A 304 9.83 -12.51 -15.65
C ALA A 304 10.31 -13.06 -17.00
N ASN A 305 11.10 -14.14 -16.99
CA ASN A 305 11.67 -14.74 -18.20
C ASN A 305 10.60 -15.40 -19.09
N GLU A 306 9.52 -15.88 -18.49
CA GLU A 306 8.41 -16.55 -19.18
C GLU A 306 7.15 -15.67 -19.26
N TRP A 307 7.24 -14.41 -18.81
CA TRP A 307 6.10 -13.53 -18.63
C TRP A 307 5.19 -13.44 -19.84
N ASP A 308 5.75 -13.26 -21.04
CA ASP A 308 4.96 -13.08 -22.25
C ASP A 308 4.20 -14.35 -22.67
N SER A 309 4.69 -15.53 -22.27
CA SER A 309 4.10 -16.83 -22.57
C SER A 309 2.96 -17.23 -21.61
N LEU A 310 2.86 -16.58 -20.43
CA LEU A 310 1.86 -16.90 -19.42
C LEU A 310 0.46 -16.47 -19.84
N SER A 311 -0.54 -17.25 -19.42
CA SER A 311 -1.96 -16.90 -19.57
C SER A 311 -2.32 -15.67 -18.73
N LYS A 312 -3.43 -15.03 -19.04
CA LYS A 312 -3.92 -13.86 -18.27
C LYS A 312 -4.20 -14.22 -16.81
N GLU A 313 -4.71 -15.41 -16.56
CA GLU A 313 -5.03 -15.92 -15.24
C GLU A 313 -3.77 -16.12 -14.40
N GLU A 314 -2.72 -16.70 -14.98
CA GLU A 314 -1.42 -16.88 -14.33
C GLU A 314 -0.76 -15.54 -14.02
N LYS A 315 -0.71 -14.62 -14.99
CA LYS A 315 -0.22 -13.25 -14.78
C LYS A 315 -0.95 -12.56 -13.62
N THR A 316 -2.26 -12.65 -13.58
CA THR A 316 -3.06 -12.05 -12.51
C THR A 316 -2.74 -12.64 -11.14
N LYS A 317 -2.55 -13.97 -11.06
CA LYS A 317 -2.21 -14.65 -9.81
C LYS A 317 -0.83 -14.23 -9.30
N ILE A 318 0.16 -14.16 -10.18
CA ILE A 318 1.52 -13.69 -9.83
C ILE A 318 1.47 -12.24 -9.35
N GLN A 319 0.79 -11.35 -10.08
CA GLN A 319 0.63 -9.95 -9.70
C GLN A 319 -0.03 -9.80 -8.33
N GLN A 320 -1.12 -10.49 -8.07
CA GLN A 320 -1.81 -10.44 -6.78
C GLN A 320 -0.91 -10.93 -5.64
N ASN A 321 -0.10 -11.96 -5.88
CA ASN A 321 0.82 -12.48 -4.87
C ASN A 321 1.95 -11.50 -4.56
N MET A 322 2.59 -10.89 -5.56
CA MET A 322 3.69 -9.95 -5.34
C MET A 322 3.25 -8.61 -4.74
N TRP A 323 2.01 -8.15 -5.03
CA TRP A 323 1.46 -6.92 -4.44
C TRP A 323 0.98 -7.10 -3.00
N ARG A 324 0.74 -8.35 -2.59
CA ARG A 324 0.19 -8.66 -1.28
C ARG A 324 1.19 -8.43 -0.16
N ASN A 325 0.84 -7.59 0.80
CA ASN A 325 1.64 -7.37 2.00
C ASN A 325 1.35 -8.46 3.03
N LYS A 326 2.10 -9.56 2.95
CA LYS A 326 1.92 -10.73 3.84
C LYS A 326 2.07 -10.39 5.32
N ALA A 327 2.85 -9.36 5.66
CA ALA A 327 3.06 -8.93 7.04
C ALA A 327 1.77 -8.50 7.74
N ILE A 328 0.78 -8.00 6.98
CA ILE A 328 -0.48 -7.52 7.53
C ILE A 328 -1.72 -8.31 7.06
N SER A 329 -1.64 -8.97 5.90
CA SER A 329 -2.80 -9.58 5.26
C SER A 329 -2.92 -11.08 5.45
N ASP A 330 -1.79 -11.76 5.70
CA ASP A 330 -1.75 -13.21 5.84
C ASP A 330 -1.69 -13.59 7.32
N SER A 331 -2.44 -14.60 7.67
CA SER A 331 -2.40 -15.19 9.00
C SER A 331 -1.58 -16.48 9.00
N TYR A 332 -0.98 -16.79 10.12
CA TYR A 332 -0.18 -17.99 10.33
C TYR A 332 -0.29 -18.48 11.77
N GLU A 333 0.00 -19.74 12.01
CA GLU A 333 0.15 -20.27 13.37
C GLU A 333 1.48 -19.78 13.96
N PRO A 334 1.49 -18.95 15.04
CA PRO A 334 2.72 -18.36 15.58
C PRO A 334 3.65 -19.37 16.24
N GLY A 335 3.16 -20.55 16.55
CA GLY A 335 3.92 -21.59 17.22
C GLY A 335 4.52 -21.10 18.55
N SER A 336 5.72 -21.55 18.87
CA SER A 336 6.36 -21.28 20.16
C SER A 336 6.67 -19.82 20.46
N THR A 337 6.56 -18.87 19.52
CA THR A 337 6.66 -17.44 19.80
C THR A 337 5.50 -16.98 20.69
N PHE A 338 4.34 -17.61 20.55
CA PHE A 338 3.15 -17.31 21.32
C PHE A 338 3.25 -17.67 22.82
N LYS A 339 4.20 -18.50 23.19
CA LYS A 339 4.49 -18.83 24.60
C LYS A 339 4.81 -17.59 25.44
N LEU A 340 5.28 -16.51 24.82
CA LEU A 340 5.48 -15.22 25.49
C LEU A 340 4.19 -14.66 26.05
N ILE A 341 3.09 -14.78 25.30
CA ILE A 341 1.76 -14.30 25.73
C ILE A 341 1.23 -15.18 26.87
N THR A 342 1.37 -16.50 26.76
CA THR A 342 0.96 -17.44 27.81
C THR A 342 1.75 -17.25 29.10
N ALA A 343 3.07 -17.06 29.02
CA ALA A 343 3.92 -16.76 30.17
C ALA A 343 3.55 -15.42 30.82
N SER A 344 3.29 -14.38 30.00
CA SER A 344 2.87 -13.07 30.47
C SER A 344 1.57 -13.14 31.28
N ALA A 345 0.56 -13.84 30.75
CA ALA A 345 -0.71 -14.01 31.42
C ALA A 345 -0.56 -14.81 32.74
N ALA A 346 0.24 -15.88 32.74
CA ALA A 346 0.45 -16.70 33.93
C ALA A 346 1.21 -15.98 35.06
N LEU A 347 2.21 -15.18 34.70
CA LEU A 347 2.96 -14.35 35.66
C LEU A 347 2.09 -13.20 36.20
N GLU A 348 1.30 -12.54 35.36
CA GLU A 348 0.42 -11.44 35.76
C GLU A 348 -0.66 -11.90 36.74
N GLU A 349 -1.19 -13.12 36.56
CA GLU A 349 -2.16 -13.74 37.47
C GLU A 349 -1.51 -14.41 38.69
N GLY A 350 -0.18 -14.36 38.83
CA GLY A 350 0.53 -14.96 39.97
C GLY A 350 0.43 -16.50 40.03
N ILE A 351 0.18 -17.14 38.87
CA ILE A 351 0.01 -18.63 38.79
C ILE A 351 1.36 -19.33 38.89
N THR A 352 2.43 -18.67 38.56
CA THR A 352 3.81 -19.22 38.50
C THR A 352 4.83 -18.15 38.84
N ASP A 353 6.07 -18.56 39.12
CA ASP A 353 7.25 -17.70 39.27
C ASP A 353 8.29 -18.04 38.19
N THR A 354 9.24 -17.14 37.97
CA THR A 354 10.24 -17.26 36.89
C THR A 354 11.25 -18.39 37.11
N ASP A 355 11.74 -18.56 38.36
CA ASP A 355 12.98 -19.29 38.62
C ASP A 355 12.83 -20.51 39.59
N ASN A 356 11.59 -20.93 39.88
CA ASN A 356 11.33 -22.13 40.70
C ASN A 356 11.56 -23.40 39.86
N THR A 357 12.74 -24.00 39.97
CA THR A 357 13.17 -25.18 39.17
C THR A 357 12.42 -26.46 39.46
N SER A 358 11.61 -26.53 40.53
CA SER A 358 10.83 -27.70 40.92
C SER A 358 9.33 -27.55 40.57
N GLU A 359 8.94 -26.46 39.92
CA GLU A 359 7.53 -26.18 39.67
C GLU A 359 6.94 -27.08 38.57
N PHE A 360 7.71 -27.33 37.53
CA PHE A 360 7.25 -28.09 36.37
C PHE A 360 8.11 -29.33 36.14
N ASN A 361 7.51 -30.38 35.54
CA ASN A 361 8.19 -31.57 35.13
C ASN A 361 7.75 -32.01 33.74
N CYS A 362 8.68 -32.06 32.80
CA CYS A 362 8.48 -32.52 31.43
C CYS A 362 8.86 -33.99 31.26
N GLY A 363 7.88 -34.88 31.27
CA GLY A 363 8.02 -36.30 30.94
C GLY A 363 7.96 -36.64 29.45
N GLY A 364 8.23 -35.68 28.54
CA GLY A 364 8.17 -35.87 27.09
C GLY A 364 6.79 -35.69 26.48
N GLY A 365 5.78 -35.31 27.28
CA GLY A 365 4.41 -35.02 26.85
C GLY A 365 3.45 -34.95 28.01
N ILE A 366 2.25 -34.47 27.74
CA ILE A 366 1.14 -34.33 28.71
C ILE A 366 -0.14 -34.89 28.11
N THR A 367 -1.01 -35.46 28.93
CA THR A 367 -2.32 -35.96 28.48
C THR A 367 -3.43 -35.02 28.97
N ILE A 368 -4.20 -34.47 28.06
CA ILE A 368 -5.32 -33.58 28.33
C ILE A 368 -6.59 -34.15 27.66
N GLY A 369 -7.66 -34.33 28.39
CA GLY A 369 -8.91 -34.86 27.84
C GLY A 369 -8.76 -36.21 27.10
N GLY A 370 -7.86 -37.05 27.55
CA GLY A 370 -7.54 -38.35 26.89
C GLY A 370 -6.61 -38.24 25.69
N VAL A 371 -6.24 -37.02 25.22
CA VAL A 371 -5.33 -36.82 24.10
C VAL A 371 -3.90 -36.58 24.61
N ARG A 372 -2.94 -37.36 24.15
CA ARG A 372 -1.54 -37.18 24.49
C ARG A 372 -0.89 -36.14 23.54
N ILE A 373 -0.47 -35.03 24.07
CA ILE A 373 0.28 -33.99 23.35
C ILE A 373 1.76 -34.14 23.67
N LYS A 374 2.58 -34.36 22.63
CA LYS A 374 4.02 -34.60 22.78
C LYS A 374 4.77 -33.24 22.90
N CYS A 375 5.85 -33.27 23.74
CA CYS A 375 6.87 -32.23 23.64
C CYS A 375 7.66 -32.44 22.34
N TRP A 376 8.18 -31.38 21.74
CA TRP A 376 9.05 -31.48 20.54
C TRP A 376 10.27 -32.39 20.82
N ARG A 377 10.74 -32.41 22.06
CA ARG A 377 11.85 -33.22 22.55
C ARG A 377 11.36 -34.47 23.33
N TYR A 378 10.30 -35.13 22.88
CA TYR A 378 9.69 -36.27 23.58
C TYR A 378 10.60 -37.48 23.77
N TYR A 379 11.60 -37.67 22.90
CA TYR A 379 12.60 -38.75 22.94
C TYR A 379 13.69 -38.51 24.01
N ARG A 380 13.86 -37.27 24.47
CA ARG A 380 14.78 -36.91 25.57
C ARG A 380 14.14 -35.79 26.40
N PRO A 381 13.23 -36.15 27.33
CA PRO A 381 12.46 -35.19 28.12
C PRO A 381 13.34 -34.18 28.86
N HIS A 382 12.80 -32.96 29.09
CA HIS A 382 13.54 -31.91 29.78
C HIS A 382 13.70 -32.15 31.29
N GLY A 383 12.77 -32.94 31.90
CA GLY A 383 12.77 -33.19 33.36
C GLY A 383 12.15 -32.03 34.12
N SER A 384 12.67 -31.74 35.31
CA SER A 384 12.23 -30.61 36.12
C SER A 384 12.74 -29.30 35.53
N GLU A 385 11.86 -28.31 35.42
CA GLU A 385 12.14 -27.00 34.82
C GLU A 385 11.43 -25.90 35.61
N SER A 386 12.07 -24.75 35.72
CA SER A 386 11.43 -23.46 36.01
C SER A 386 10.71 -22.91 34.78
N LEU A 387 9.91 -21.84 34.93
CA LEU A 387 9.30 -21.15 33.79
C LEU A 387 10.36 -20.60 32.82
N ARG A 388 11.47 -20.04 33.35
CA ARG A 388 12.60 -19.55 32.56
C ARG A 388 13.20 -20.68 31.71
N GLU A 389 13.53 -21.80 32.32
CA GLU A 389 14.10 -22.97 31.62
C GLU A 389 13.12 -23.53 30.60
N ALA A 390 11.83 -23.60 30.92
CA ALA A 390 10.79 -24.04 30.00
C ALA A 390 10.65 -23.13 28.78
N LEU A 391 10.84 -21.80 28.94
CA LEU A 391 10.86 -20.86 27.83
C LEU A 391 12.13 -21.01 26.99
N MET A 392 13.32 -21.16 27.63
CA MET A 392 14.62 -21.41 26.99
C MET A 392 14.58 -22.68 26.14
N ASN A 393 14.04 -23.77 26.71
CA ASN A 393 13.89 -25.07 26.08
C ASN A 393 12.67 -25.19 25.16
N SER A 394 11.81 -24.17 25.14
CA SER A 394 10.55 -24.20 24.40
C SER A 394 9.66 -25.42 24.75
N CYS A 395 9.53 -25.76 26.04
CA CYS A 395 8.86 -26.94 26.54
C CYS A 395 7.32 -26.84 26.41
N ASN A 396 6.69 -27.65 25.53
CA ASN A 396 5.23 -27.60 25.32
C ASN A 396 4.43 -27.98 26.59
N PRO A 397 4.74 -29.09 27.34
CA PRO A 397 3.98 -29.51 28.52
C PRO A 397 3.84 -28.41 29.58
N VAL A 398 4.87 -27.60 29.81
CA VAL A 398 4.82 -26.50 30.77
C VAL A 398 3.78 -25.45 30.35
N PHE A 399 3.83 -24.99 29.11
CA PHE A 399 2.89 -23.98 28.62
C PHE A 399 1.44 -24.52 28.54
N ILE A 400 1.26 -25.80 28.22
CA ILE A 400 -0.06 -26.46 28.32
C ILE A 400 -0.57 -26.41 29.76
N SER A 401 0.28 -26.74 30.75
CA SER A 401 -0.11 -26.69 32.16
C SER A 401 -0.51 -25.28 32.61
N LEU A 402 0.23 -24.26 32.16
CA LEU A 402 -0.09 -22.85 32.43
C LEU A 402 -1.42 -22.45 31.82
N GLY A 403 -1.67 -22.78 30.55
CA GLY A 403 -2.94 -22.51 29.91
C GLY A 403 -4.13 -23.19 30.62
N GLN A 404 -3.97 -24.44 31.06
CA GLN A 404 -5.00 -25.13 31.84
C GLN A 404 -5.24 -24.48 33.20
N LYS A 405 -4.19 -24.01 33.89
CA LYS A 405 -4.31 -23.28 35.17
C LYS A 405 -4.99 -21.92 34.98
N LEU A 406 -4.72 -21.19 33.90
CA LEU A 406 -5.38 -19.92 33.56
C LEU A 406 -6.87 -20.11 33.28
N GLY A 407 -7.23 -21.19 32.60
CA GLY A 407 -8.57 -21.44 32.11
C GLY A 407 -8.99 -20.55 30.94
N VAL A 408 -10.05 -20.96 30.24
CA VAL A 408 -10.46 -20.34 28.96
C VAL A 408 -10.77 -18.85 29.12
N LYS A 409 -11.61 -18.48 30.10
CA LYS A 409 -12.08 -17.10 30.27
C LYS A 409 -10.91 -16.11 30.53
N THR A 410 -10.04 -16.43 31.45
CA THR A 410 -8.87 -15.59 31.77
C THR A 410 -7.94 -15.52 30.56
N TYR A 411 -7.68 -16.66 29.90
CA TYR A 411 -6.84 -16.72 28.71
C TYR A 411 -7.35 -15.82 27.59
N TYR A 412 -8.64 -15.87 27.27
CA TYR A 412 -9.26 -15.02 26.25
C TYR A 412 -9.25 -13.54 26.62
N SER A 413 -9.36 -13.18 27.90
CA SER A 413 -9.21 -11.78 28.31
C SER A 413 -7.81 -11.24 28.03
N TYR A 414 -6.76 -12.07 28.12
CA TYR A 414 -5.40 -11.68 27.73
C TYR A 414 -5.22 -11.62 26.22
N LEU A 415 -5.86 -12.53 25.43
CA LEU A 415 -5.87 -12.40 23.98
C LEU A 415 -6.46 -11.06 23.54
N GLU A 416 -7.53 -10.61 24.18
CA GLU A 416 -8.15 -9.31 23.93
C GLU A 416 -7.23 -8.16 24.33
N LYS A 417 -6.67 -8.17 25.55
CA LYS A 417 -5.77 -7.13 26.06
C LYS A 417 -4.50 -6.97 25.19
N PHE A 418 -3.98 -8.05 24.62
CA PHE A 418 -2.87 -8.04 23.67
C PHE A 418 -3.29 -7.70 22.23
N GLY A 419 -4.59 -7.41 21.98
CA GLY A 419 -5.12 -7.03 20.68
C GLY A 419 -5.19 -8.17 19.65
N LEU A 420 -5.12 -9.42 20.09
CA LEU A 420 -5.03 -10.59 19.21
C LEU A 420 -6.40 -11.04 18.65
N LEU A 421 -7.52 -10.59 19.23
CA LEU A 421 -8.87 -10.93 18.78
C LEU A 421 -9.44 -9.91 17.78
N SER A 422 -8.71 -8.86 17.46
CA SER A 422 -9.11 -7.80 16.53
C SER A 422 -7.96 -7.38 15.62
N LYS A 423 -8.27 -6.65 14.56
CA LYS A 423 -7.25 -6.00 13.73
C LYS A 423 -6.50 -4.96 14.55
N THR A 424 -5.22 -4.77 14.26
CA THR A 424 -4.38 -3.76 14.95
C THR A 424 -4.82 -2.34 14.61
N GLY A 425 -5.42 -2.16 13.42
CA GLY A 425 -5.83 -0.88 12.88
C GLY A 425 -4.65 -0.08 12.31
N ILE A 426 -3.57 -0.76 11.89
CA ILE A 426 -2.48 -0.13 11.16
C ILE A 426 -3.00 0.67 9.96
N ASP A 427 -2.38 1.79 9.68
CA ASP A 427 -2.78 2.71 8.61
C ASP A 427 -2.36 2.25 7.20
N LEU A 428 -2.51 0.96 6.93
CA LEU A 428 -2.34 0.33 5.62
C LEU A 428 -3.64 -0.36 5.18
N GLN A 429 -3.77 -0.57 3.88
CA GLN A 429 -4.90 -1.32 3.33
C GLN A 429 -4.66 -2.83 3.38
N GLY A 430 -5.75 -3.61 3.48
CA GLY A 430 -5.69 -5.05 3.34
C GLY A 430 -5.30 -5.80 4.60
N GLU A 431 -5.36 -5.15 5.79
CA GLU A 431 -5.10 -5.84 7.05
C GLU A 431 -6.05 -7.03 7.23
N GLY A 432 -5.49 -8.21 7.41
CA GLY A 432 -6.19 -9.44 7.76
C GLY A 432 -6.68 -9.45 9.20
N GLY A 433 -7.40 -10.46 9.58
CA GLY A 433 -7.81 -10.71 10.96
C GLY A 433 -7.24 -12.02 11.46
N SER A 434 -7.24 -12.19 12.77
CA SER A 434 -6.93 -13.46 13.41
C SER A 434 -8.08 -14.48 13.26
N ILE A 435 -7.73 -15.74 13.32
CA ILE A 435 -8.69 -16.87 13.28
C ILE A 435 -8.57 -17.64 14.60
N PHE A 436 -9.50 -17.37 15.51
CA PHE A 436 -9.63 -18.09 16.79
C PHE A 436 -10.96 -18.84 16.85
N LEU A 437 -10.98 -19.94 17.59
CA LEU A 437 -12.25 -20.55 18.01
C LEU A 437 -13.01 -19.57 18.91
N ASN A 438 -14.34 -19.61 18.83
CA ASN A 438 -15.16 -18.86 19.78
C ASN A 438 -14.91 -19.39 21.20
N GLU A 439 -14.74 -18.50 22.19
CA GLU A 439 -14.47 -18.81 23.60
C GLU A 439 -15.34 -19.96 24.13
N ASN A 440 -16.64 -19.94 23.83
CA ASN A 440 -17.61 -20.94 24.30
C ASN A 440 -17.42 -22.33 23.66
N LYS A 441 -16.57 -22.47 22.63
CA LYS A 441 -16.29 -23.75 21.96
C LYS A 441 -14.92 -24.31 22.32
N VAL A 442 -14.17 -23.60 23.16
CA VAL A 442 -12.81 -24.00 23.56
C VAL A 442 -12.92 -25.00 24.72
N GLY A 443 -12.58 -26.25 24.43
CA GLY A 443 -12.41 -27.29 25.44
C GLY A 443 -10.95 -27.35 25.96
N PRO A 444 -10.68 -28.28 26.89
CA PRO A 444 -9.35 -28.43 27.47
C PRO A 444 -8.24 -28.75 26.43
N VAL A 445 -8.56 -29.50 25.37
CA VAL A 445 -7.60 -29.85 24.31
C VAL A 445 -7.27 -28.66 23.41
N GLU A 446 -8.30 -27.90 23.03
CA GLU A 446 -8.13 -26.67 22.25
C GLU A 446 -7.31 -25.64 23.03
N LEU A 447 -7.63 -25.41 24.32
CA LEU A 447 -6.86 -24.53 25.19
C LEU A 447 -5.40 -24.98 25.31
N ALA A 448 -5.17 -26.28 25.41
CA ALA A 448 -3.81 -26.84 25.44
C ALA A 448 -3.02 -26.47 24.18
N THR A 449 -3.60 -26.57 22.99
CA THR A 449 -2.94 -26.25 21.73
C THR A 449 -2.72 -24.75 21.55
N ILE A 450 -3.71 -23.93 21.92
CA ILE A 450 -3.60 -22.46 21.90
C ILE A 450 -2.45 -22.00 22.81
N SER A 451 -2.24 -22.64 23.99
CA SER A 451 -1.23 -22.22 24.96
C SER A 451 0.21 -22.25 24.45
N PHE A 452 0.50 -23.03 23.43
CA PHE A 452 1.83 -23.04 22.80
C PHE A 452 1.83 -22.61 21.33
N GLY A 453 0.75 -21.95 20.86
CA GLY A 453 0.71 -21.24 19.59
C GLY A 453 0.23 -22.06 18.40
N GLN A 454 -0.64 -23.07 18.59
CA GLN A 454 -1.16 -23.89 17.51
C GLN A 454 -2.71 -23.93 17.48
N ARG A 455 -3.28 -24.25 16.32
CA ARG A 455 -4.72 -24.37 16.06
C ARG A 455 -5.48 -23.04 16.08
N PHE A 456 -4.81 -21.95 15.87
CA PHE A 456 -5.35 -20.64 15.57
C PHE A 456 -4.34 -19.89 14.70
N GLU A 457 -4.77 -18.81 14.08
CA GLU A 457 -3.91 -18.00 13.23
C GLU A 457 -3.98 -16.53 13.62
N ILE A 458 -2.85 -15.84 13.53
CA ILE A 458 -2.71 -14.40 13.70
C ILE A 458 -1.82 -13.83 12.59
N THR A 459 -1.96 -12.53 12.30
CA THR A 459 -1.08 -11.88 11.35
C THR A 459 0.28 -11.55 11.97
N PRO A 460 1.36 -11.47 11.16
CA PRO A 460 2.68 -11.05 11.67
C PRO A 460 2.64 -9.70 12.40
N ILE A 461 1.84 -8.74 11.91
CA ILE A 461 1.70 -7.43 12.58
C ILE A 461 1.03 -7.56 13.96
N GLN A 462 0.07 -8.46 14.14
CA GLN A 462 -0.50 -8.73 15.46
C GLN A 462 0.54 -9.32 16.42
N MET A 463 1.37 -10.24 15.93
CA MET A 463 2.42 -10.86 16.77
C MET A 463 3.48 -9.85 17.21
N VAL A 464 3.99 -9.02 16.30
CA VAL A 464 4.99 -8.00 16.65
C VAL A 464 4.42 -6.95 17.58
N THR A 465 3.15 -6.55 17.40
CA THR A 465 2.47 -5.59 18.28
C THR A 465 2.25 -6.16 19.68
N ALA A 466 1.88 -7.45 19.79
CA ALA A 466 1.72 -8.11 21.09
C ALA A 466 3.05 -8.20 21.86
N VAL A 467 4.18 -8.48 21.19
CA VAL A 467 5.48 -8.49 21.84
C VAL A 467 5.99 -7.07 22.10
N SER A 468 5.66 -6.11 21.26
CA SER A 468 5.93 -4.68 21.55
C SER A 468 5.20 -4.21 22.82
N THR A 469 3.99 -4.73 23.06
CA THR A 469 3.26 -4.50 24.32
C THR A 469 4.05 -5.04 25.53
N ILE A 470 4.68 -6.19 25.40
CA ILE A 470 5.59 -6.69 26.46
C ILE A 470 6.79 -5.76 26.59
N ALA A 471 7.41 -5.36 25.47
CA ALA A 471 8.65 -4.58 25.45
C ALA A 471 8.53 -3.16 26.01
N ASN A 472 7.33 -2.57 26.03
CA ASN A 472 7.09 -1.20 26.50
C ASN A 472 6.45 -1.10 27.90
N GLY A 473 6.56 -2.14 28.73
CA GLY A 473 6.00 -2.13 30.09
C GLY A 473 4.50 -2.47 30.13
N GLY A 474 3.97 -3.11 29.09
CA GLY A 474 2.62 -3.66 29.07
C GLY A 474 1.57 -2.82 28.36
N ASN A 475 1.91 -1.69 27.76
CA ASN A 475 0.97 -0.83 27.06
C ASN A 475 0.77 -1.28 25.62
N TYR A 476 -0.48 -1.54 25.23
CA TYR A 476 -0.81 -1.82 23.83
C TYR A 476 -0.86 -0.53 23.03
N ILE A 477 0.08 -0.36 22.11
CA ILE A 477 0.19 0.80 21.23
C ILE A 477 -0.16 0.37 19.82
N LYS A 478 -1.05 1.14 19.17
CA LYS A 478 -1.44 0.91 17.79
C LYS A 478 -0.24 1.12 16.85
N PRO A 479 0.11 0.15 15.98
CA PRO A 479 1.15 0.34 14.99
C PRO A 479 0.74 1.36 13.93
N ARG A 480 1.72 2.13 13.42
CA ARG A 480 1.50 3.14 12.38
C ARG A 480 2.67 3.21 11.40
N VAL A 481 2.38 3.64 10.17
CA VAL A 481 3.35 3.82 9.09
C VAL A 481 3.49 5.30 8.69
N VAL A 482 2.46 6.12 8.86
CA VAL A 482 2.53 7.56 8.59
C VAL A 482 2.72 8.33 9.89
N LYS A 483 3.74 9.19 9.92
CA LYS A 483 4.12 10.02 11.06
C LYS A 483 3.54 11.43 10.98
N LYS A 484 3.61 12.05 9.77
CA LYS A 484 3.17 13.42 9.53
C LYS A 484 2.55 13.57 8.14
N ILE A 485 1.60 14.49 8.04
CA ILE A 485 1.05 14.99 6.78
C ILE A 485 1.37 16.47 6.71
N VAL A 486 2.00 16.92 5.61
CA VAL A 486 2.41 18.29 5.38
C VAL A 486 1.60 18.86 4.23
N ASN A 487 0.80 19.88 4.50
CA ASN A 487 0.01 20.55 3.46
C ASN A 487 0.91 21.47 2.62
N ASN A 488 1.11 21.13 1.34
CA ASN A 488 1.99 21.87 0.44
C ASN A 488 1.46 23.26 0.05
N ASN A 489 0.19 23.53 0.27
CA ASN A 489 -0.42 24.81 -0.10
C ASN A 489 -0.40 25.82 1.06
N THR A 490 -0.46 25.34 2.32
CA THR A 490 -0.51 26.19 3.53
C THR A 490 0.74 26.08 4.39
N GLY A 491 1.54 25.03 4.24
CA GLY A 491 2.66 24.71 5.12
C GLY A 491 2.23 24.12 6.48
N GLU A 492 0.95 23.82 6.67
CA GLU A 492 0.45 23.21 7.90
C GLU A 492 0.96 21.78 8.04
N VAL A 493 1.43 21.41 9.23
CA VAL A 493 1.91 20.08 9.57
C VAL A 493 0.95 19.42 10.55
N LYS A 494 0.34 18.33 10.12
CA LYS A 494 -0.50 17.46 10.97
C LYS A 494 0.33 16.26 11.43
N GLU A 495 0.68 16.22 12.72
CA GLU A 495 1.32 15.05 13.32
C GLU A 495 0.29 14.00 13.70
N ILE A 496 0.53 12.74 13.29
CA ILE A 496 -0.26 11.58 13.71
C ILE A 496 0.33 11.09 15.02
N GLN A 497 -0.43 11.21 16.11
CA GLN A 497 0.04 10.85 17.45
C GLN A 497 0.01 9.33 17.67
N SER A 498 0.92 8.84 18.53
CA SER A 498 0.85 7.45 19.01
C SER A 498 -0.42 7.22 19.83
N GLU A 499 -1.10 6.10 19.60
CA GLU A 499 -2.36 5.78 20.25
C GLU A 499 -2.21 4.57 21.17
N ILE A 500 -2.28 4.82 22.50
CA ILE A 500 -2.31 3.76 23.51
C ILE A 500 -3.76 3.28 23.63
N LYS A 501 -4.00 2.00 23.31
CA LYS A 501 -5.33 1.37 23.35
C LYS A 501 -5.68 0.78 24.72
N GLY A 502 -4.69 0.44 25.53
CA GLY A 502 -4.89 -0.16 26.83
C GLY A 502 -3.60 -0.71 27.42
N ARG A 503 -3.72 -1.41 28.54
CA ARG A 503 -2.61 -2.10 29.21
C ARG A 503 -2.93 -3.59 29.33
N ALA A 504 -2.03 -4.44 28.85
CA ALA A 504 -2.20 -5.90 28.90
C ALA A 504 -1.62 -6.51 30.20
N ILE A 505 -0.44 -6.06 30.61
CA ILE A 505 0.31 -6.57 31.77
C ILE A 505 0.96 -5.41 32.54
N SER A 506 1.43 -5.69 33.75
CA SER A 506 2.20 -4.76 34.58
C SER A 506 3.63 -4.59 34.02
N GLU A 507 4.29 -3.51 34.44
CA GLU A 507 5.71 -3.28 34.13
C GLU A 507 6.61 -4.33 34.78
N GLU A 508 6.22 -4.84 35.93
CA GLU A 508 6.96 -5.91 36.62
C GLU A 508 6.96 -7.21 35.81
N THR A 509 5.77 -7.63 35.32
CA THR A 509 5.62 -8.80 34.45
C THR A 509 6.39 -8.61 33.15
N SER A 510 6.33 -7.42 32.54
CA SER A 510 7.12 -7.06 31.36
C SER A 510 8.62 -7.30 31.57
N LYS A 511 9.19 -6.76 32.64
CA LYS A 511 10.62 -6.95 32.99
C LYS A 511 11.00 -8.42 33.19
N LYS A 512 10.14 -9.19 33.85
CA LYS A 512 10.34 -10.65 34.04
C LYS A 512 10.38 -11.37 32.70
N ILE A 513 9.45 -11.08 31.80
CA ILE A 513 9.41 -11.70 30.46
C ILE A 513 10.65 -11.31 29.64
N LEU A 514 11.03 -10.03 29.62
CA LEU A 514 12.23 -9.59 28.90
C LEU A 514 13.50 -10.29 29.39
N SER A 515 13.66 -10.42 30.70
CA SER A 515 14.78 -11.18 31.28
C SER A 515 14.77 -12.65 30.87
N MET A 516 13.60 -13.29 30.80
CA MET A 516 13.50 -14.67 30.30
C MET A 516 13.76 -14.77 28.79
N MET A 517 13.33 -13.79 28.00
CA MET A 517 13.65 -13.72 26.57
C MET A 517 15.15 -13.60 26.32
N GLU A 518 15.86 -12.84 27.16
CA GLU A 518 17.33 -12.75 27.13
C GLU A 518 17.97 -14.10 27.39
N SER A 519 17.48 -14.86 28.38
CA SER A 519 17.96 -16.22 28.66
C SER A 519 17.77 -17.18 27.46
N VAL A 520 16.68 -17.01 26.68
CA VAL A 520 16.47 -17.80 25.44
C VAL A 520 17.58 -17.55 24.42
N VAL A 521 18.07 -16.31 24.30
CA VAL A 521 19.12 -15.93 23.34
C VAL A 521 20.51 -16.20 23.90
N SER A 522 20.74 -16.01 25.19
CA SER A 522 22.06 -16.28 25.79
C SER A 522 22.38 -17.78 25.83
N GLU A 523 21.42 -18.62 26.23
CA GLU A 523 21.66 -20.05 26.56
C GLU A 523 20.65 -21.01 25.92
N GLY A 524 19.51 -20.51 25.42
CA GLY A 524 18.38 -21.32 24.93
C GLY A 524 18.39 -21.59 23.43
N THR A 525 17.18 -21.86 22.90
CA THR A 525 16.92 -22.17 21.49
C THR A 525 17.17 -20.99 20.54
N GLY A 526 17.27 -19.77 21.04
CA GLY A 526 17.47 -18.53 20.29
C GLY A 526 18.94 -18.09 20.17
N LYS A 527 19.93 -18.87 20.62
CA LYS A 527 21.34 -18.46 20.72
C LYS A 527 21.96 -17.89 19.44
N ASN A 528 21.47 -18.30 18.27
CA ASN A 528 21.95 -17.83 16.98
C ASN A 528 21.49 -16.39 16.65
N ALA A 529 20.60 -15.78 17.46
CA ALA A 529 20.22 -14.39 17.35
C ALA A 529 21.10 -13.43 18.17
N LYS A 530 22.14 -13.97 18.86
CA LYS A 530 23.05 -13.18 19.70
C LYS A 530 23.84 -12.19 18.86
N VAL A 531 23.89 -10.93 19.34
CA VAL A 531 24.75 -9.87 18.78
C VAL A 531 25.74 -9.45 19.86
N GLN A 532 27.03 -9.45 19.53
CA GLN A 532 28.08 -9.15 20.50
C GLN A 532 27.96 -7.72 21.03
N GLY A 533 27.98 -7.57 22.33
CA GLY A 533 27.90 -6.27 23.01
C GLY A 533 26.48 -5.74 23.21
N TYR A 534 25.43 -6.49 22.84
CA TYR A 534 24.04 -6.07 23.04
C TYR A 534 23.22 -7.11 23.78
N SER A 535 22.30 -6.66 24.64
CA SER A 535 21.33 -7.53 25.31
C SER A 535 20.15 -7.81 24.36
N ILE A 536 20.11 -9.00 23.80
CA ILE A 536 19.06 -9.43 22.88
C ILE A 536 18.17 -10.45 23.59
N GLY A 537 16.89 -10.17 23.66
CA GLY A 537 15.88 -11.14 24.07
C GLY A 537 15.11 -11.66 22.86
N GLY A 538 14.65 -12.91 22.89
CA GLY A 538 13.88 -13.40 21.77
C GLY A 538 13.22 -14.75 22.00
N LYS A 539 12.47 -15.20 20.97
CA LYS A 539 11.83 -16.52 20.95
C LYS A 539 11.73 -17.05 19.53
N THR A 540 12.11 -18.31 19.34
CA THR A 540 11.98 -19.04 18.08
C THR A 540 10.59 -19.65 17.95
N GLY A 541 10.05 -19.66 16.74
CA GLY A 541 8.81 -20.33 16.36
C GLY A 541 9.04 -21.31 15.20
N THR A 542 8.30 -22.40 15.22
CA THR A 542 8.17 -23.34 14.12
C THR A 542 6.77 -23.94 14.21
N SER A 543 5.99 -23.81 13.17
CA SER A 543 4.64 -24.37 13.06
C SER A 543 4.47 -25.04 11.70
N GLU A 544 3.62 -26.05 11.62
CA GLU A 544 3.22 -26.62 10.34
C GLU A 544 2.14 -25.71 9.74
N ASP A 545 2.25 -25.39 8.45
CA ASP A 545 1.27 -24.58 7.71
C ASP A 545 0.15 -25.49 7.22
N GLY A 546 -0.95 -25.48 7.97
CA GLY A 546 -2.08 -26.40 7.77
C GLY A 546 -1.87 -27.77 8.43
N VAL A 547 -2.75 -28.72 8.16
CA VAL A 547 -2.73 -30.05 8.77
C VAL A 547 -2.09 -31.06 7.82
N ASN A 548 -0.98 -31.66 8.24
CA ASN A 548 -0.25 -32.70 7.49
C ASN A 548 0.17 -32.25 6.07
N THR A 549 0.52 -30.98 5.90
CA THR A 549 0.94 -30.43 4.60
C THR A 549 2.41 -30.66 4.33
N GLY A 550 3.21 -30.89 5.38
CA GLY A 550 4.67 -30.90 5.30
C GLY A 550 5.28 -29.52 5.02
N LYS A 551 4.48 -28.48 4.98
CA LYS A 551 4.90 -27.09 4.88
C LYS A 551 5.07 -26.49 6.27
N TYR A 552 6.07 -25.66 6.46
CA TYR A 552 6.38 -25.07 7.76
C TYR A 552 6.49 -23.56 7.66
N VAL A 553 6.04 -22.86 8.71
CA VAL A 553 6.34 -21.46 8.95
C VAL A 553 7.41 -21.40 10.04
N THR A 554 8.51 -20.77 9.70
CA THR A 554 9.67 -20.62 10.57
C THR A 554 9.78 -19.17 10.99
N SER A 555 9.86 -18.90 12.30
CA SER A 555 9.90 -17.52 12.79
C SER A 555 10.86 -17.31 13.94
N PHE A 556 11.28 -16.06 14.11
CA PHE A 556 11.96 -15.54 15.29
C PHE A 556 11.40 -14.17 15.63
N ILE A 557 11.05 -13.96 16.90
CA ILE A 557 10.70 -12.66 17.42
C ILE A 557 11.75 -12.24 18.45
N GLY A 558 12.26 -11.01 18.31
CA GLY A 558 13.32 -10.47 19.17
C GLY A 558 13.00 -9.07 19.69
N VAL A 559 13.61 -8.73 20.82
CA VAL A 559 13.57 -7.40 21.45
C VAL A 559 15.00 -6.98 21.71
N ALA A 560 15.35 -5.74 21.40
CA ALA A 560 16.70 -5.22 21.59
C ALA A 560 16.70 -3.71 21.90
N PRO A 561 17.52 -3.26 22.88
CA PRO A 561 18.06 -4.08 23.97
C PRO A 561 16.97 -4.48 24.97
N THR A 562 17.19 -5.50 25.81
CA THR A 562 16.17 -6.01 26.75
C THR A 562 15.94 -5.11 27.95
N ASP A 563 16.95 -4.36 28.37
CA ASP A 563 16.92 -3.43 29.50
C ASP A 563 16.26 -2.08 29.16
N ASN A 564 16.37 -1.64 27.90
CA ASN A 564 15.72 -0.43 27.38
C ASN A 564 15.27 -0.64 25.94
N PRO A 565 14.17 -1.35 25.71
CA PRO A 565 13.73 -1.77 24.39
C PRO A 565 13.54 -0.62 23.40
N GLN A 566 14.31 -0.63 22.31
CA GLN A 566 14.25 0.33 21.21
C GLN A 566 13.54 -0.27 19.99
N ILE A 567 13.71 -1.57 19.78
CA ILE A 567 13.12 -2.28 18.66
C ILE A 567 12.56 -3.65 19.05
N VAL A 568 11.50 -4.04 18.38
CA VAL A 568 11.00 -5.40 18.30
C VAL A 568 11.09 -5.83 16.85
N ILE A 569 11.73 -6.97 16.58
CA ILE A 569 11.89 -7.55 15.26
C ILE A 569 11.14 -8.88 15.17
N LEU A 570 10.34 -9.06 14.11
CA LEU A 570 9.77 -10.35 13.75
C LEU A 570 10.26 -10.75 12.36
N ILE A 571 10.79 -11.94 12.26
CA ILE A 571 11.17 -12.61 11.00
C ILE A 571 10.26 -13.79 10.81
N THR A 572 9.65 -13.91 9.65
CA THR A 572 8.79 -15.03 9.28
C THR A 572 9.19 -15.52 7.89
N LEU A 573 9.57 -16.77 7.78
CA LEU A 573 9.89 -17.44 6.52
C LEU A 573 8.86 -18.54 6.25
N TYR A 574 8.28 -18.50 5.06
CA TYR A 574 7.21 -19.42 4.67
C TYR A 574 7.77 -20.57 3.83
N ASN A 575 7.56 -21.78 4.33
CA ASN A 575 7.93 -23.03 3.69
C ASN A 575 9.39 -23.10 3.24
N PRO A 576 10.38 -22.93 4.17
CA PRO A 576 11.78 -23.12 3.85
C PRO A 576 12.06 -24.60 3.56
N THR A 577 12.65 -24.87 2.40
CA THR A 577 12.99 -26.23 1.90
C THR A 577 14.49 -26.45 1.71
N GLY A 578 15.30 -25.47 2.13
CA GLY A 578 16.76 -25.52 2.04
C GLY A 578 17.40 -26.52 3.02
N GLU A 579 18.71 -26.71 2.91
CA GLU A 579 19.48 -27.66 3.74
C GLU A 579 19.48 -27.32 5.24
N GLY A 580 19.23 -26.05 5.62
CA GLY A 580 19.08 -25.59 6.99
C GLY A 580 17.84 -26.13 7.71
N GLY A 581 16.94 -26.80 7.00
CA GLY A 581 15.68 -27.33 7.51
C GLY A 581 14.67 -26.21 7.82
N HIS A 582 13.77 -26.48 8.79
CA HIS A 582 12.67 -25.57 9.13
C HIS A 582 12.66 -25.15 10.61
N GLN A 583 13.78 -25.28 11.31
CA GLN A 583 13.86 -24.91 12.73
C GLN A 583 14.16 -23.42 12.91
N GLY A 584 13.28 -22.67 13.62
CA GLY A 584 13.42 -21.23 13.82
C GLY A 584 14.78 -20.80 14.39
N GLY A 585 15.36 -21.61 15.28
CA GLY A 585 16.69 -21.35 15.85
C GLY A 585 17.85 -21.52 14.86
N GLY A 586 17.67 -22.34 13.81
CA GLY A 586 18.69 -22.56 12.77
C GLY A 586 18.54 -21.62 11.57
N VAL A 587 17.33 -21.19 11.26
CA VAL A 587 17.00 -20.45 10.03
C VAL A 587 16.69 -18.97 10.32
N ALA A 588 15.71 -18.67 11.17
CA ALA A 588 15.26 -17.29 11.40
C ALA A 588 16.13 -16.52 12.42
N ALA A 589 16.65 -17.18 13.45
CA ALA A 589 17.47 -16.53 14.48
C ALA A 589 18.80 -15.94 13.95
N PRO A 590 19.55 -16.61 13.05
CA PRO A 590 20.76 -16.03 12.44
C PRO A 590 20.48 -14.73 11.68
N ILE A 591 19.35 -14.66 10.97
CA ILE A 591 18.94 -13.47 10.22
C ILE A 591 18.69 -12.30 11.18
N ALA A 592 18.04 -12.57 12.33
CA ALA A 592 17.86 -11.56 13.36
C ALA A 592 19.20 -11.02 13.86
N SER A 593 20.21 -11.89 14.06
CA SER A 593 21.56 -11.46 14.44
C SER A 593 22.18 -10.53 13.40
N GLN A 594 22.06 -10.85 12.12
CA GLN A 594 22.59 -10.02 11.03
C GLN A 594 21.88 -8.66 10.95
N VAL A 595 20.56 -8.65 10.93
CA VAL A 595 19.76 -7.40 10.89
C VAL A 595 20.05 -6.53 12.12
N LEU A 596 20.00 -7.13 13.33
CA LEU A 596 20.25 -6.39 14.58
C LEU A 596 21.69 -5.89 14.67
N GLY A 597 22.64 -6.65 14.13
CA GLY A 597 24.07 -6.27 14.08
C GLY A 597 24.32 -4.98 13.31
N GLU A 598 23.49 -4.66 12.29
CA GLU A 598 23.56 -3.40 11.54
C GLU A 598 22.61 -2.33 12.09
N VAL A 599 21.40 -2.70 12.49
CA VAL A 599 20.36 -1.75 12.92
C VAL A 599 20.68 -1.13 14.29
N LEU A 600 21.20 -1.90 15.26
CA LEU A 600 21.47 -1.37 16.60
C LEU A 600 22.55 -0.29 16.62
N PRO A 601 23.71 -0.44 15.94
CA PRO A 601 24.68 0.65 15.78
C PRO A 601 24.09 1.85 15.07
N TYR A 602 23.31 1.65 14.00
CA TYR A 602 22.64 2.72 13.27
C TYR A 602 21.71 3.54 14.17
N LEU A 603 20.94 2.87 15.04
CA LEU A 603 20.06 3.51 16.04
C LEU A 603 20.80 4.07 17.26
N GLN A 604 22.14 4.00 17.27
CA GLN A 604 22.98 4.50 18.38
C GLN A 604 22.74 3.76 19.70
N VAL A 605 22.30 2.53 19.66
CA VAL A 605 22.16 1.72 20.87
C VAL A 605 23.54 1.42 21.43
N LYS A 606 23.75 1.79 22.72
CA LYS A 606 25.04 1.57 23.37
C LYS A 606 25.31 0.09 23.59
N LYS A 607 26.57 -0.32 23.37
CA LYS A 607 27.03 -1.67 23.73
C LYS A 607 27.16 -1.79 25.26
N ASN A 608 26.83 -2.96 25.80
CA ASN A 608 26.87 -3.21 27.27
C ASN A 608 28.26 -3.04 27.91
N ASN A 609 29.34 -2.99 27.10
CA ASN A 609 30.72 -2.85 27.58
C ASN A 609 31.37 -1.48 27.24
N ASP A 610 30.61 -0.52 26.72
CA ASP A 610 31.13 0.79 26.37
C ASP A 610 31.01 1.76 27.56
N GLU A 611 31.86 1.58 28.55
CA GLU A 611 32.16 2.66 29.50
C GLU A 611 33.01 3.73 28.75
N GLY A 612 32.35 4.72 28.17
CA GLY A 612 32.97 6.01 27.88
C GLY A 612 33.54 6.32 26.51
N ASN A 613 33.39 5.51 25.49
CA ASN A 613 33.75 5.94 24.13
C ASN A 613 32.53 6.53 23.39
N GLU A 614 32.56 7.84 23.13
CA GLU A 614 31.64 8.47 22.18
C GLU A 614 31.86 7.83 20.81
N ILE A 615 30.86 7.12 20.30
CA ILE A 615 30.90 6.56 18.95
C ILE A 615 30.86 7.74 17.97
N LYS A 616 31.92 7.92 17.19
CA LYS A 616 32.03 9.00 16.20
C LYS A 616 31.11 8.74 15.04
N LYS A 617 30.50 9.82 14.56
CA LYS A 617 29.75 9.81 13.29
C LYS A 617 30.62 10.25 12.14
N VAL A 618 30.45 9.60 11.01
CA VAL A 618 31.11 9.93 9.73
C VAL A 618 30.06 10.11 8.65
N LYS A 619 30.31 11.04 7.75
CA LYS A 619 29.42 11.24 6.58
C LYS A 619 29.72 10.18 5.53
N VAL A 620 28.69 9.51 5.05
CA VAL A 620 28.80 8.54 3.96
C VAL A 620 29.27 9.26 2.68
N PRO A 621 30.44 8.89 2.11
CA PRO A 621 30.91 9.47 0.85
C PRO A 621 30.04 8.97 -0.33
N ASN A 622 30.07 9.70 -1.45
CA ASN A 622 29.42 9.25 -2.68
C ASN A 622 30.30 8.27 -3.42
N VAL A 623 29.86 7.02 -3.52
CA VAL A 623 30.57 5.96 -4.26
C VAL A 623 29.85 5.54 -5.55
N ILE A 624 28.67 6.12 -5.87
CA ILE A 624 27.96 5.85 -7.11
C ILE A 624 28.81 6.32 -8.31
N GLY A 625 28.94 5.48 -9.32
CA GLY A 625 29.75 5.73 -10.51
C GLY A 625 31.23 5.39 -10.36
N LEU A 626 31.71 5.01 -9.17
CA LEU A 626 33.08 4.54 -8.95
C LEU A 626 33.20 3.04 -9.25
N LYS A 627 34.43 2.60 -9.54
CA LYS A 627 34.74 1.17 -9.52
C LYS A 627 34.66 0.62 -8.10
N PHE A 628 34.30 -0.64 -7.95
CA PHE A 628 34.20 -1.29 -6.65
C PHE A 628 35.50 -1.19 -5.83
N SER A 629 36.67 -1.38 -6.45
CA SER A 629 37.96 -1.20 -5.80
C SER A 629 38.18 0.20 -5.21
N ASP A 630 37.77 1.25 -5.94
CA ASP A 630 37.91 2.64 -5.50
C ASP A 630 36.89 2.99 -4.43
N ALA A 631 35.65 2.50 -4.58
CA ALA A 631 34.58 2.64 -3.60
C ALA A 631 34.96 2.00 -2.26
N LYS A 632 35.51 0.78 -2.28
CA LYS A 632 35.99 0.06 -1.09
C LYS A 632 37.07 0.86 -0.35
N LYS A 633 38.01 1.44 -1.09
CA LYS A 633 39.06 2.28 -0.51
C LYS A 633 38.46 3.54 0.12
N MET A 634 37.60 4.25 -0.59
CA MET A 634 36.98 5.50 -0.10
C MET A 634 36.14 5.29 1.15
N LEU A 635 35.38 4.20 1.23
CA LEU A 635 34.61 3.85 2.42
C LEU A 635 35.52 3.46 3.59
N SER A 636 36.56 2.66 3.34
CA SER A 636 37.54 2.29 4.34
C SER A 636 38.31 3.50 4.89
N ASP A 637 38.69 4.46 4.03
CA ASP A 637 39.34 5.71 4.46
C ASP A 637 38.42 6.59 5.34
N SER A 638 37.11 6.37 5.26
CA SER A 638 36.08 7.00 6.09
C SER A 638 35.67 6.14 7.31
N ASN A 639 36.42 5.10 7.65
CA ASN A 639 36.09 4.11 8.69
C ASN A 639 34.71 3.46 8.49
N LEU A 640 34.32 3.19 7.24
CA LEU A 640 33.08 2.53 6.88
C LEU A 640 33.38 1.19 6.20
N ASN A 641 32.52 0.21 6.44
CA ASN A 641 32.57 -1.08 5.76
C ASN A 641 31.76 -1.03 4.47
N ILE A 642 32.19 -1.82 3.47
CA ILE A 642 31.43 -2.02 2.23
C ILE A 642 30.78 -3.39 2.23
N ASP A 643 29.54 -3.44 1.85
CA ASP A 643 28.74 -4.65 1.74
C ASP A 643 28.29 -4.83 0.29
N VAL A 644 28.70 -5.93 -0.33
CA VAL A 644 28.46 -6.23 -1.75
C VAL A 644 28.07 -7.70 -1.92
N PRO A 645 27.36 -8.05 -3.01
CA PRO A 645 27.13 -9.45 -3.37
C PRO A 645 28.44 -10.25 -3.46
N GLU A 646 28.40 -11.51 -3.06
CA GLU A 646 29.56 -12.42 -3.19
C GLU A 646 30.02 -12.50 -4.66
N ASN A 647 31.34 -12.44 -4.88
CA ASN A 647 32.01 -12.47 -6.21
C ASN A 647 31.79 -11.20 -7.06
N THR A 648 31.56 -10.03 -6.46
CA THR A 648 31.57 -8.76 -7.20
C THR A 648 32.94 -8.49 -7.85
N ASP A 649 32.94 -8.22 -9.16
CA ASP A 649 34.16 -7.85 -9.91
C ASP A 649 34.74 -6.53 -9.38
N GLU A 650 36.05 -6.50 -9.10
CA GLU A 650 36.76 -5.28 -8.64
C GLU A 650 36.61 -4.08 -9.60
N ASN A 651 36.32 -4.33 -10.86
CA ASN A 651 36.07 -3.29 -11.88
C ASN A 651 34.59 -2.96 -12.07
N ALA A 652 33.66 -3.63 -11.36
CA ALA A 652 32.23 -3.32 -11.42
C ALA A 652 31.98 -1.85 -11.03
N ILE A 653 31.09 -1.18 -11.75
CA ILE A 653 30.70 0.21 -11.46
C ILE A 653 29.54 0.18 -10.47
N ILE A 654 29.68 0.90 -9.38
CA ILE A 654 28.62 1.04 -8.37
C ILE A 654 27.46 1.87 -8.96
N THR A 655 26.28 1.31 -8.98
CA THR A 655 25.06 1.97 -9.49
C THR A 655 24.13 2.46 -8.38
N GLU A 656 24.20 1.85 -7.21
CA GLU A 656 23.36 2.19 -6.03
C GLU A 656 24.19 2.10 -4.75
N GLN A 657 23.89 2.96 -3.77
CA GLN A 657 24.44 2.88 -2.42
C GLN A 657 23.37 3.16 -1.35
N ILE A 658 23.43 2.44 -0.23
CA ILE A 658 22.57 2.61 0.93
C ILE A 658 23.44 2.52 2.21
N PRO A 659 23.42 3.54 3.08
CA PRO A 659 22.78 4.85 2.95
C PRO A 659 23.30 5.71 1.81
N ILE A 660 22.51 6.69 1.37
CA ILE A 660 22.97 7.66 0.35
C ILE A 660 24.09 8.54 0.88
N SER A 661 24.86 9.14 -0.03
CA SER A 661 25.95 10.05 0.32
C SER A 661 25.47 11.25 1.15
N GLY A 662 26.29 11.70 2.10
CA GLY A 662 26.01 12.84 2.98
C GLY A 662 25.24 12.49 4.26
N VAL A 663 24.65 11.31 4.37
CA VAL A 663 24.03 10.83 5.62
C VAL A 663 25.12 10.59 6.67
N GLU A 664 24.89 11.00 7.90
CA GLU A 664 25.76 10.70 9.04
C GLU A 664 25.44 9.31 9.58
N VAL A 665 26.43 8.44 9.54
CA VAL A 665 26.39 7.09 10.15
C VAL A 665 27.55 6.93 11.13
N PHE A 666 27.52 5.88 11.94
CA PHE A 666 28.64 5.59 12.83
C PHE A 666 29.84 5.03 12.06
N GLU A 667 31.02 5.25 12.62
CA GLU A 667 32.21 4.48 12.21
C GLU A 667 31.89 2.98 12.23
N GLU A 668 32.47 2.22 11.32
CA GLU A 668 32.26 0.79 11.11
C GLU A 668 30.86 0.38 10.59
N SER A 669 29.95 1.33 10.27
CA SER A 669 28.69 1.00 9.61
C SER A 669 28.92 0.40 8.22
N ASN A 670 28.09 -0.58 7.84
CA ASN A 670 28.12 -1.19 6.52
C ASN A 670 27.38 -0.31 5.50
N ILE A 671 28.01 -0.05 4.38
CA ILE A 671 27.42 0.63 3.21
C ILE A 671 27.13 -0.41 2.15
N ILE A 672 25.86 -0.68 1.94
CA ILE A 672 25.38 -1.61 0.91
C ILE A 672 25.56 -0.93 -0.45
N VAL A 673 26.23 -1.59 -1.39
CA VAL A 673 26.39 -1.11 -2.76
C VAL A 673 26.03 -2.19 -3.76
N LYS A 674 25.53 -1.74 -4.93
CA LYS A 674 25.15 -2.64 -6.05
C LYS A 674 25.83 -2.19 -7.33
#